data_aa53870686eae171278beffb75d3c5d1
#
_entry.id   aa53870686eae171278beffb75d3c5d1
#
_cell.length_a   1.000
_cell.length_b   1.000
_cell.length_c   1.000
_cell.angle_alpha   90.00
_cell.angle_beta   90.00
_cell.angle_gamma   90.00
#
_symmetry.space_group_name_H-M   'P 1'
#
loop_
_entity.id
_entity.type
_entity.pdbx_description
1 polymer ?
#
loop_
_entity_poly.entity_id
_entity_poly.type
_entity_poly.pdbx_seq_one_letter_code
_entity_poly.pdbx_strand_id
1 'polypeptide(L)'
;ARCTEQRSASLRLPRRPAWRGAMLTKFETKSNRVKGLAFHSSRPWVLASLHNGVVQLWDFRMGTLIDRFDEHDGPVRGVCFHQSQPLFVTGGDDYKIKVWNYKLRRCLFSLLGHLDYIRTVQFHVEHPWIVSASDDQTIRIWNWQQRSCVSVLTGHNHYVMCAQFHVKDDLVLSASLDQTVRVWDIGGLRKKTLPETVTPEERSAMGPPMPDPAGSSPGGSLSSKLGKAIPNMKVEDLFGGNDATVKYVLEGHDRGVNWASFHSTLPLIVSGADDRQVKLWRMNETKAWEVDTLRGHINNVSCALFHPKQELIISNSEDKSIRVWDMSKRQGVQTFRREHDRFWILAVHQESNLLAAGHDGGMIVFKLERERPAFTPISGGVLFVKDRYVRSFDYGSGKDTALMSIRRSGNSGGPAVARSVHYNEQENMLLVCHDTDGGSYELYSVPRDGRSSDQSQECKRGAGSSAVFVARQRFAVLDKNRQILIKNFQNEVTKKCAPPHASTDCLFPVGTGMLLLRSEERISLFDVQQRKAVAELSTPAVKYVVWSPDNSHVALLSKHGVVIANKKLEQLCMVHETIRIKSGAWDGNEVFVYSTLNHIKYCLINGDSGIIRTLDVPVYISRVSGGTVHCLDREGKVRKMVVDVTE
;
A
#
# COMPACT_ATOMS: atom_id res chain seq x y z
N ALA A 1 50.96 30.11 -2.23
CA ALA A 1 49.64 30.03 -2.82
C ALA A 1 48.88 28.90 -2.16
N ARG A 2 47.94 29.22 -1.24
CA ARG A 2 47.09 28.26 -0.57
C ARG A 2 45.78 28.17 -1.38
N CYS A 3 45.49 26.98 -1.89
CA CYS A 3 44.18 26.63 -2.44
C CYS A 3 43.22 26.29 -1.29
N THR A 4 42.18 27.10 -1.14
CA THR A 4 41.08 26.84 -0.21
C THR A 4 40.06 25.92 -0.90
N GLU A 5 40.00 24.66 -0.48
CA GLU A 5 38.89 23.74 -0.83
C GLU A 5 37.60 24.19 -0.15
N GLN A 6 36.67 24.66 -0.94
CA GLN A 6 35.27 24.80 -0.50
C GLN A 6 34.65 23.41 -0.37
N ARG A 7 34.46 22.98 0.86
CA ARG A 7 33.63 21.81 1.17
C ARG A 7 32.16 22.14 0.89
N SER A 8 31.61 21.54 -0.15
CA SER A 8 30.17 21.51 -0.38
C SER A 8 29.45 20.83 0.77
N ALA A 9 28.65 21.58 1.49
CA ALA A 9 27.77 21.05 2.53
C ALA A 9 26.71 20.17 1.87
N SER A 10 26.89 18.87 1.91
CA SER A 10 25.86 17.91 1.55
C SER A 10 24.73 18.02 2.57
N LEU A 11 23.57 18.50 2.16
CA LEU A 11 22.31 18.41 2.89
C LEU A 11 22.01 16.91 3.15
N ARG A 12 22.40 16.45 4.33
CA ARG A 12 21.99 15.13 4.83
C ARG A 12 20.51 15.20 5.18
N LEU A 13 19.65 14.72 4.29
CA LEU A 13 18.27 14.39 4.62
C LEU A 13 18.25 13.51 5.88
N PRO A 14 17.31 13.71 6.83
CA PRO A 14 17.23 12.92 8.04
C PRO A 14 17.04 11.44 7.66
N ARG A 15 17.98 10.60 8.07
CA ARG A 15 17.94 9.14 7.83
C ARG A 15 16.66 8.55 8.42
N ARG A 16 15.70 8.19 7.57
CA ARG A 16 14.53 7.41 7.98
C ARG A 16 14.98 6.02 8.43
N PRO A 17 14.35 5.45 9.45
CA PRO A 17 14.83 4.23 10.07
C PRO A 17 14.55 2.96 9.24
N ALA A 18 15.38 1.93 9.43
CA ALA A 18 15.21 0.62 8.83
C ALA A 18 13.89 -0.03 9.30
N TRP A 19 13.09 -0.44 8.34
CA TRP A 19 11.78 -1.03 8.55
C TRP A 19 11.90 -2.51 8.98
N ARG A 20 11.15 -2.92 10.01
CA ARG A 20 10.94 -4.33 10.40
C ARG A 20 9.47 -4.51 10.76
N GLY A 21 8.65 -4.94 9.83
CA GLY A 21 7.23 -5.18 10.03
C GLY A 21 6.76 -6.49 9.42
N ALA A 22 5.63 -7.03 9.87
CA ALA A 22 4.99 -8.18 9.28
C ALA A 22 4.08 -7.75 8.12
N MET A 23 4.01 -8.55 7.05
CA MET A 23 3.03 -8.35 5.98
C MET A 23 1.61 -8.42 6.55
N LEU A 24 0.87 -7.32 6.41
CA LEU A 24 -0.50 -7.23 6.91
C LEU A 24 -1.48 -7.44 5.76
N THR A 25 -1.88 -8.68 5.52
CA THR A 25 -2.89 -9.00 4.50
C THR A 25 -4.21 -8.30 4.80
N LYS A 26 -4.72 -7.55 3.83
CA LYS A 26 -6.00 -6.83 3.91
C LYS A 26 -7.10 -7.55 3.19
N PHE A 27 -6.79 -8.16 2.06
CA PHE A 27 -7.71 -8.83 1.18
C PHE A 27 -6.97 -9.95 0.43
N GLU A 28 -7.64 -11.05 0.17
CA GLU A 28 -7.12 -12.17 -0.61
C GLU A 28 -8.25 -12.79 -1.43
N THR A 29 -7.97 -13.12 -2.68
CA THR A 29 -8.90 -13.81 -3.56
C THR A 29 -8.38 -15.20 -3.90
N LYS A 30 -9.32 -16.09 -4.21
CA LYS A 30 -9.04 -17.36 -4.89
C LYS A 30 -9.54 -17.24 -6.32
N SER A 31 -8.64 -17.35 -7.29
CA SER A 31 -8.96 -17.27 -8.72
C SER A 31 -7.92 -18.02 -9.53
N ASN A 32 -8.02 -17.97 -10.86
CA ASN A 32 -6.93 -18.36 -11.73
C ASN A 32 -5.71 -17.46 -11.54
N ARG A 33 -4.57 -17.92 -12.05
CA ARG A 33 -3.28 -17.20 -12.02
C ARG A 33 -3.45 -15.74 -12.46
N VAL A 34 -3.05 -14.83 -11.60
CA VAL A 34 -3.10 -13.39 -11.85
C VAL A 34 -1.80 -12.94 -12.51
N LYS A 35 -1.91 -12.33 -13.69
CA LYS A 35 -0.78 -11.87 -14.51
C LYS A 35 -0.62 -10.36 -14.54
N GLY A 36 -1.68 -9.59 -14.29
CA GLY A 36 -1.65 -8.13 -14.22
C GLY A 36 -2.49 -7.61 -13.07
N LEU A 37 -2.07 -6.50 -12.48
CA LEU A 37 -2.74 -5.82 -11.38
C LEU A 37 -2.67 -4.31 -11.55
N ALA A 38 -3.77 -3.62 -11.26
CA ALA A 38 -3.80 -2.17 -11.20
C ALA A 38 -4.74 -1.67 -10.10
N PHE A 39 -4.30 -0.72 -9.30
CA PHE A 39 -5.16 -0.01 -8.36
C PHE A 39 -5.84 1.18 -9.02
N HIS A 40 -7.08 1.43 -8.63
CA HIS A 40 -7.78 2.67 -8.95
C HIS A 40 -7.22 3.82 -8.09
N SER A 41 -7.05 5.01 -8.67
CA SER A 41 -6.44 6.16 -7.99
C SER A 41 -7.19 6.61 -6.73
N SER A 42 -8.51 6.73 -6.79
CA SER A 42 -9.34 7.30 -5.73
C SER A 42 -10.31 6.31 -5.07
N ARG A 43 -10.67 5.20 -5.75
CA ARG A 43 -11.60 4.21 -5.21
C ARG A 43 -10.87 3.00 -4.62
N PRO A 44 -11.50 2.26 -3.70
CA PRO A 44 -10.90 1.07 -3.10
C PRO A 44 -10.94 -0.14 -4.04
N TRP A 45 -10.63 0.08 -5.31
CA TRP A 45 -10.75 -0.93 -6.35
C TRP A 45 -9.41 -1.41 -6.86
N VAL A 46 -9.38 -2.67 -7.24
CA VAL A 46 -8.24 -3.30 -7.90
C VAL A 46 -8.72 -4.13 -9.08
N LEU A 47 -8.07 -3.97 -10.22
CA LEU A 47 -8.21 -4.84 -11.38
C LEU A 47 -7.20 -5.98 -11.28
N ALA A 48 -7.65 -7.18 -11.61
CA ALA A 48 -6.82 -8.36 -11.73
C ALA A 48 -7.07 -9.00 -13.11
N SER A 49 -6.04 -9.09 -13.94
CA SER A 49 -6.11 -9.82 -15.19
C SER A 49 -5.58 -11.24 -15.02
N LEU A 50 -6.32 -12.20 -15.57
CA LEU A 50 -6.14 -13.62 -15.31
C LEU A 50 -5.60 -14.36 -16.55
N HIS A 51 -4.93 -15.48 -16.29
CA HIS A 51 -4.40 -16.36 -17.32
C HIS A 51 -5.48 -17.06 -18.17
N ASN A 52 -6.71 -17.08 -17.72
CA ASN A 52 -7.85 -17.63 -18.48
C ASN A 52 -8.61 -16.61 -19.33
N GLY A 53 -8.06 -15.41 -19.56
CA GLY A 53 -8.67 -14.39 -20.41
C GLY A 53 -9.62 -13.43 -19.68
N VAL A 54 -9.92 -13.69 -18.42
CA VAL A 54 -10.85 -12.88 -17.64
C VAL A 54 -10.14 -11.73 -16.94
N VAL A 55 -10.79 -10.57 -16.89
CA VAL A 55 -10.40 -9.45 -16.04
C VAL A 55 -11.46 -9.25 -14.97
N GLN A 56 -11.02 -9.17 -13.73
CA GLN A 56 -11.89 -9.00 -12.56
C GLN A 56 -11.68 -7.65 -11.91
N LEU A 57 -12.77 -6.96 -11.60
CA LEU A 57 -12.77 -5.72 -10.84
C LEU A 57 -13.26 -6.00 -9.41
N TRP A 58 -12.43 -5.76 -8.43
CA TRP A 58 -12.69 -6.04 -7.02
C TRP A 58 -12.72 -4.78 -6.18
N ASP A 59 -13.63 -4.72 -5.21
CA ASP A 59 -13.52 -3.82 -4.07
C ASP A 59 -12.73 -4.52 -2.94
N PHE A 60 -11.50 -4.09 -2.70
CA PHE A 60 -10.63 -4.73 -1.70
C PHE A 60 -10.98 -4.34 -0.25
N ARG A 61 -11.83 -3.32 -0.02
CA ARG A 61 -12.33 -2.98 1.33
C ARG A 61 -13.51 -3.86 1.71
N MET A 62 -14.47 -3.98 0.79
CA MET A 62 -15.66 -4.82 0.96
C MET A 62 -15.34 -6.30 0.76
N GLY A 63 -14.29 -6.62 0.00
CA GLY A 63 -13.96 -8.00 -0.36
C GLY A 63 -14.90 -8.58 -1.41
N THR A 64 -15.55 -7.74 -2.22
CA THR A 64 -16.57 -8.15 -3.20
C THR A 64 -16.07 -8.00 -4.63
N LEU A 65 -16.44 -8.94 -5.49
CA LEU A 65 -16.28 -8.83 -6.92
C LEU A 65 -17.34 -7.85 -7.45
N ILE A 66 -16.90 -6.74 -8.05
CA ILE A 66 -17.80 -5.73 -8.62
C ILE A 66 -18.23 -6.13 -10.01
N ASP A 67 -17.28 -6.58 -10.86
CA ASP A 67 -17.56 -6.92 -12.25
C ASP A 67 -16.52 -7.88 -12.82
N ARG A 68 -16.88 -8.50 -13.96
CA ARG A 68 -16.07 -9.43 -14.71
C ARG A 68 -16.16 -9.12 -16.21
N PHE A 69 -15.00 -9.11 -16.88
CA PHE A 69 -14.86 -8.84 -18.31
C PHE A 69 -14.13 -10.02 -18.95
N ASP A 70 -14.72 -10.66 -19.95
CA ASP A 70 -14.25 -11.94 -20.52
C ASP A 70 -14.24 -11.98 -22.06
N GLU A 71 -14.02 -10.83 -22.72
CA GLU A 71 -13.99 -10.75 -24.18
C GLU A 71 -12.61 -10.99 -24.83
N HIS A 72 -11.56 -11.31 -24.07
CA HIS A 72 -10.25 -11.68 -24.61
C HIS A 72 -10.19 -13.17 -24.96
N ASP A 73 -9.56 -13.48 -26.10
CA ASP A 73 -9.36 -14.84 -26.58
C ASP A 73 -8.00 -15.40 -26.10
N GLY A 74 -7.79 -15.49 -24.79
CA GLY A 74 -6.55 -15.98 -24.19
C GLY A 74 -6.09 -15.18 -22.99
N PRO A 75 -4.97 -15.53 -22.38
CA PRO A 75 -4.44 -14.86 -21.20
C PRO A 75 -4.35 -13.35 -21.33
N VAL A 76 -4.81 -12.62 -20.33
CA VAL A 76 -4.65 -11.16 -20.22
C VAL A 76 -3.50 -10.88 -19.27
N ARG A 77 -2.49 -10.13 -19.74
CA ARG A 77 -1.27 -9.88 -18.96
C ARG A 77 -1.16 -8.46 -18.45
N GLY A 78 -1.45 -7.48 -19.32
CA GLY A 78 -1.39 -6.07 -18.98
C GLY A 78 -2.76 -5.51 -18.61
N VAL A 79 -2.81 -4.69 -17.56
CA VAL A 79 -4.03 -3.95 -17.16
C VAL A 79 -3.65 -2.63 -16.50
N CYS A 80 -4.38 -1.55 -16.83
CA CYS A 80 -4.16 -0.24 -16.23
C CYS A 80 -5.45 0.59 -16.20
N PHE A 81 -5.75 1.27 -15.09
CA PHE A 81 -6.81 2.26 -15.01
C PHE A 81 -6.40 3.58 -15.64
N HIS A 82 -7.36 4.26 -16.25
CA HIS A 82 -7.23 5.68 -16.55
C HIS A 82 -7.41 6.50 -15.27
N GLN A 83 -6.63 7.56 -15.08
CA GLN A 83 -6.61 8.29 -13.81
C GLN A 83 -7.88 9.08 -13.52
N SER A 84 -8.47 9.74 -14.52
CA SER A 84 -9.62 10.64 -14.36
C SER A 84 -10.91 10.14 -15.00
N GLN A 85 -10.82 9.32 -16.05
CA GLN A 85 -12.00 8.81 -16.77
C GLN A 85 -12.39 7.41 -16.29
N PRO A 86 -13.65 6.99 -16.45
CA PRO A 86 -14.12 5.66 -16.03
C PRO A 86 -13.67 4.56 -17.00
N LEU A 87 -12.40 4.58 -17.35
CA LEU A 87 -11.80 3.67 -18.33
C LEU A 87 -10.69 2.80 -17.70
N PHE A 88 -10.48 1.66 -18.30
CA PHE A 88 -9.26 0.87 -18.13
C PHE A 88 -8.86 0.24 -19.47
N VAL A 89 -7.60 -0.13 -19.58
CA VAL A 89 -7.01 -0.78 -20.75
C VAL A 89 -6.47 -2.15 -20.38
N THR A 90 -6.58 -3.08 -21.31
CA THR A 90 -6.04 -4.44 -21.18
C THR A 90 -5.23 -4.83 -22.42
N GLY A 91 -4.24 -5.68 -22.24
CA GLY A 91 -3.46 -6.31 -23.32
C GLY A 91 -3.31 -7.80 -23.06
N GLY A 92 -3.53 -8.61 -24.09
CA GLY A 92 -3.59 -10.06 -23.95
C GLY A 92 -2.79 -10.82 -25.02
N ASP A 93 -2.83 -12.14 -24.87
CA ASP A 93 -2.18 -13.09 -25.79
C ASP A 93 -2.93 -13.20 -27.15
N ASP A 94 -4.09 -12.56 -27.27
CA ASP A 94 -4.85 -12.40 -28.52
C ASP A 94 -4.35 -11.23 -29.39
N TYR A 95 -3.21 -10.62 -29.05
CA TYR A 95 -2.55 -9.49 -29.76
C TYR A 95 -3.36 -8.19 -29.74
N LYS A 96 -4.44 -8.12 -28.95
CA LYS A 96 -5.36 -6.98 -28.91
C LYS A 96 -5.12 -6.16 -27.66
N ILE A 97 -5.18 -4.84 -27.84
CA ILE A 97 -5.34 -3.91 -26.73
C ILE A 97 -6.82 -3.52 -26.71
N LYS A 98 -7.50 -3.73 -25.59
CA LYS A 98 -8.91 -3.36 -25.45
C LYS A 98 -9.05 -2.21 -24.45
N VAL A 99 -9.86 -1.21 -24.81
CA VAL A 99 -10.23 -0.10 -23.94
C VAL A 99 -11.66 -0.28 -23.46
N TRP A 100 -11.85 -0.27 -22.17
CA TRP A 100 -13.08 -0.60 -21.49
C TRP A 100 -13.63 0.59 -20.72
N ASN A 101 -14.95 0.66 -20.61
CA ASN A 101 -15.62 1.55 -19.68
C ASN A 101 -16.26 0.71 -18.56
N TYR A 102 -15.75 0.86 -17.32
CA TYR A 102 -16.26 0.08 -16.20
C TYR A 102 -17.62 0.53 -15.68
N LYS A 103 -18.08 1.77 -15.99
CA LYS A 103 -19.45 2.21 -15.68
C LYS A 103 -20.46 1.62 -16.65
N LEU A 104 -20.11 1.56 -17.94
CA LEU A 104 -20.93 0.97 -18.99
C LEU A 104 -20.79 -0.56 -19.07
N ARG A 105 -19.80 -1.13 -18.37
CA ARG A 105 -19.52 -2.57 -18.30
C ARG A 105 -19.26 -3.22 -19.65
N ARG A 106 -18.60 -2.52 -20.57
CA ARG A 106 -18.33 -3.03 -21.93
C ARG A 106 -17.02 -2.54 -22.48
N CYS A 107 -16.50 -3.30 -23.45
CA CYS A 107 -15.41 -2.86 -24.31
C CYS A 107 -15.91 -1.75 -25.22
N LEU A 108 -15.14 -0.67 -25.33
CA LEU A 108 -15.45 0.44 -26.23
C LEU A 108 -14.87 0.19 -27.63
N PHE A 109 -13.63 -0.25 -27.69
CA PHE A 109 -12.92 -0.57 -28.94
C PHE A 109 -11.65 -1.37 -28.64
N SER A 110 -11.09 -1.95 -29.72
CA SER A 110 -9.80 -2.64 -29.71
C SER A 110 -8.80 -1.89 -30.59
N LEU A 111 -7.54 -1.81 -30.13
CA LEU A 111 -6.41 -1.34 -30.93
C LEU A 111 -5.67 -2.56 -31.47
N LEU A 112 -5.46 -2.59 -32.76
CA LEU A 112 -4.85 -3.69 -33.50
C LEU A 112 -3.53 -3.23 -34.12
N GLY A 113 -2.54 -4.12 -34.16
CA GLY A 113 -1.26 -3.84 -34.81
C GLY A 113 -0.09 -4.63 -34.26
N HIS A 114 -0.08 -5.02 -32.97
CA HIS A 114 0.91 -5.97 -32.48
C HIS A 114 0.78 -7.32 -33.18
N LEU A 115 1.91 -7.98 -33.38
CA LEU A 115 2.01 -9.25 -34.12
C LEU A 115 2.22 -10.45 -33.20
N ASP A 116 2.33 -10.21 -31.89
CA ASP A 116 2.51 -11.25 -30.87
C ASP A 116 1.94 -10.78 -29.51
N TYR A 117 2.07 -11.61 -28.47
CA TYR A 117 1.52 -11.41 -27.13
C TYR A 117 1.85 -10.04 -26.55
N ILE A 118 0.86 -9.39 -25.98
CA ILE A 118 1.02 -8.10 -25.30
C ILE A 118 1.26 -8.33 -23.83
N ARG A 119 2.40 -7.88 -23.33
CA ARG A 119 2.87 -8.11 -21.96
C ARG A 119 2.40 -7.06 -20.98
N THR A 120 2.52 -5.79 -21.35
CA THR A 120 2.08 -4.67 -20.50
C THR A 120 1.39 -3.60 -21.33
N VAL A 121 0.48 -2.88 -20.66
CA VAL A 121 -0.20 -1.70 -21.19
C VAL A 121 -0.34 -0.66 -20.11
N GLN A 122 -0.17 0.62 -20.44
CA GLN A 122 -0.31 1.70 -19.49
C GLN A 122 -0.84 2.97 -20.16
N PHE A 123 -1.80 3.65 -19.50
CA PHE A 123 -2.20 5.00 -19.89
C PHE A 123 -1.15 6.02 -19.49
N HIS A 124 -0.94 7.02 -20.33
CA HIS A 124 -0.20 8.21 -19.96
C HIS A 124 -1.04 9.07 -19.02
N VAL A 125 -0.37 9.80 -18.10
CA VAL A 125 -1.05 10.61 -17.08
C VAL A 125 -1.77 11.81 -17.68
N GLU A 126 -1.13 12.53 -18.61
CA GLU A 126 -1.62 13.80 -19.18
C GLU A 126 -2.11 13.65 -20.63
N HIS A 127 -1.37 12.88 -21.44
CA HIS A 127 -1.68 12.74 -22.86
C HIS A 127 -2.63 11.58 -23.15
N PRO A 128 -3.39 11.65 -24.27
CA PRO A 128 -4.29 10.57 -24.67
C PRO A 128 -3.53 9.37 -25.24
N TRP A 129 -2.45 8.96 -24.58
CA TRP A 129 -1.58 7.91 -25.03
C TRP A 129 -1.70 6.64 -24.19
N ILE A 130 -1.47 5.52 -24.86
CA ILE A 130 -1.25 4.21 -24.26
C ILE A 130 0.11 3.72 -24.74
N VAL A 131 0.95 3.20 -23.85
CA VAL A 131 2.15 2.43 -24.20
C VAL A 131 1.86 0.95 -24.04
N SER A 132 2.36 0.14 -24.96
CA SER A 132 2.28 -1.32 -24.92
C SER A 132 3.63 -1.96 -25.24
N ALA A 133 3.92 -3.07 -24.58
CA ALA A 133 5.09 -3.92 -24.82
C ALA A 133 4.64 -5.29 -25.32
N SER A 134 5.33 -5.86 -26.28
CA SER A 134 4.95 -7.12 -26.91
C SER A 134 6.14 -8.05 -27.17
N ASP A 135 5.80 -9.33 -27.30
CA ASP A 135 6.72 -10.38 -27.75
C ASP A 135 7.15 -10.19 -29.21
N ASP A 136 6.47 -9.34 -29.99
CA ASP A 136 6.89 -8.94 -31.34
C ASP A 136 8.15 -8.04 -31.34
N GLN A 137 8.82 -7.87 -30.18
CA GLN A 137 10.04 -7.09 -29.97
C GLN A 137 9.84 -5.58 -30.11
N THR A 138 8.60 -5.10 -30.20
CA THR A 138 8.28 -3.69 -30.32
C THR A 138 7.57 -3.14 -29.09
N ILE A 139 7.76 -1.84 -28.89
CA ILE A 139 6.95 -1.04 -27.99
C ILE A 139 6.14 -0.11 -28.87
N ARG A 140 4.85 0.02 -28.59
CA ARG A 140 4.00 0.93 -29.35
C ARG A 140 3.37 1.97 -28.46
N ILE A 141 3.28 3.18 -29.01
CA ILE A 141 2.55 4.30 -28.39
C ILE A 141 1.31 4.57 -29.26
N TRP A 142 0.16 4.54 -28.62
CA TRP A 142 -1.14 4.68 -29.25
C TRP A 142 -1.83 5.95 -28.79
N ASN A 143 -2.48 6.66 -29.70
CA ASN A 143 -3.49 7.64 -29.33
C ASN A 143 -4.85 6.91 -29.23
N TRP A 144 -5.36 6.75 -27.98
CA TRP A 144 -6.58 5.99 -27.76
C TRP A 144 -7.85 6.77 -28.17
N GLN A 145 -7.81 8.12 -28.23
CA GLN A 145 -8.90 8.93 -28.74
C GLN A 145 -9.05 8.82 -30.24
N GLN A 146 -7.93 8.92 -30.97
CA GLN A 146 -7.87 8.75 -32.41
C GLN A 146 -7.87 7.27 -32.86
N ARG A 147 -7.65 6.34 -31.91
CA ARG A 147 -7.54 4.89 -32.15
C ARG A 147 -6.44 4.53 -33.14
N SER A 148 -5.35 5.25 -33.14
CA SER A 148 -4.23 5.09 -34.06
C SER A 148 -2.93 4.82 -33.31
N CYS A 149 -2.00 4.10 -33.97
CA CYS A 149 -0.64 3.96 -33.50
C CYS A 149 0.13 5.25 -33.84
N VAL A 150 0.69 5.92 -32.84
CA VAL A 150 1.45 7.17 -32.99
C VAL A 150 2.90 6.89 -33.30
N SER A 151 3.49 5.89 -32.63
CA SER A 151 4.91 5.56 -32.78
C SER A 151 5.16 4.07 -32.48
N VAL A 152 6.14 3.50 -33.17
CA VAL A 152 6.65 2.15 -32.94
C VAL A 152 8.12 2.25 -32.57
N LEU A 153 8.46 1.90 -31.32
CA LEU A 153 9.83 1.92 -30.82
C LEU A 153 10.46 0.55 -31.08
N THR A 154 11.46 0.53 -31.93
CA THR A 154 12.20 -0.67 -32.34
C THR A 154 13.64 -0.62 -31.87
N GLY A 155 14.25 -1.78 -31.65
CA GLY A 155 15.66 -1.87 -31.24
C GLY A 155 15.94 -3.00 -30.27
N HIS A 156 14.95 -3.47 -29.47
CA HIS A 156 15.10 -4.72 -28.73
C HIS A 156 15.21 -5.92 -29.67
N ASN A 157 16.02 -6.90 -29.27
CA ASN A 157 16.31 -8.11 -30.08
C ASN A 157 15.58 -9.35 -29.58
N HIS A 158 14.74 -9.20 -28.56
CA HIS A 158 13.94 -10.27 -27.97
C HIS A 158 12.64 -9.68 -27.39
N TYR A 159 11.76 -10.52 -26.85
CA TYR A 159 10.47 -10.13 -26.28
C TYR A 159 10.60 -8.95 -25.31
N VAL A 160 9.75 -7.95 -25.49
CA VAL A 160 9.66 -6.82 -24.57
C VAL A 160 8.65 -7.16 -23.49
N MET A 161 9.14 -7.40 -22.27
CA MET A 161 8.35 -7.89 -21.15
C MET A 161 7.60 -6.79 -20.43
N CYS A 162 8.10 -5.56 -20.43
CA CYS A 162 7.51 -4.43 -19.73
C CYS A 162 7.82 -3.12 -20.47
N ALA A 163 6.82 -2.22 -20.52
CA ALA A 163 7.01 -0.84 -20.91
C ALA A 163 6.16 0.08 -20.02
N GLN A 164 6.73 1.21 -19.60
CA GLN A 164 6.08 2.17 -18.70
C GLN A 164 6.45 3.59 -19.08
N PHE A 165 5.49 4.52 -18.97
CA PHE A 165 5.76 5.96 -19.02
C PHE A 165 6.40 6.45 -17.73
N HIS A 166 7.29 7.43 -17.83
CA HIS A 166 7.70 8.21 -16.68
C HIS A 166 6.55 9.12 -16.22
N VAL A 167 6.44 9.38 -14.91
CA VAL A 167 5.29 10.13 -14.35
C VAL A 167 5.31 11.61 -14.76
N LYS A 168 6.49 12.20 -14.95
CA LYS A 168 6.67 13.64 -15.19
C LYS A 168 7.38 13.96 -16.50
N ASP A 169 8.38 13.17 -16.87
CA ASP A 169 9.23 13.42 -18.01
C ASP A 169 8.74 12.63 -19.23
N ASP A 170 9.03 13.12 -20.42
CA ASP A 170 8.69 12.47 -21.69
C ASP A 170 9.60 11.26 -21.97
N LEU A 171 9.57 10.31 -21.06
CA LEU A 171 10.39 9.10 -21.14
C LEU A 171 9.52 7.84 -21.11
N VAL A 172 9.96 6.83 -21.83
CA VAL A 172 9.45 5.44 -21.72
C VAL A 172 10.59 4.55 -21.24
N LEU A 173 10.28 3.65 -20.33
CA LEU A 173 11.17 2.60 -19.85
C LEU A 173 10.72 1.28 -20.44
N SER A 174 11.64 0.45 -20.88
CA SER A 174 11.35 -0.92 -21.34
C SER A 174 12.33 -1.93 -20.76
N ALA A 175 11.85 -3.15 -20.56
CA ALA A 175 12.64 -4.32 -20.15
C ALA A 175 12.42 -5.44 -21.15
N SER A 176 13.48 -6.13 -21.54
CA SER A 176 13.41 -7.19 -22.54
C SER A 176 14.22 -8.44 -22.15
N LEU A 177 13.81 -9.56 -22.70
CA LEU A 177 14.57 -10.80 -22.59
C LEU A 177 15.92 -10.75 -23.34
N ASP A 178 16.21 -9.68 -24.10
CA ASP A 178 17.53 -9.40 -24.66
C ASP A 178 18.56 -8.98 -23.60
N GLN A 179 18.22 -9.07 -22.29
CA GLN A 179 19.05 -8.75 -21.12
C GLN A 179 19.23 -7.25 -20.88
N THR A 180 18.58 -6.39 -21.67
CA THR A 180 18.70 -4.93 -21.54
C THR A 180 17.45 -4.27 -20.97
N VAL A 181 17.68 -3.16 -20.30
CA VAL A 181 16.63 -2.18 -19.98
C VAL A 181 16.94 -0.93 -20.79
N ARG A 182 15.95 -0.36 -21.47
CA ARG A 182 16.13 0.85 -22.29
C ARG A 182 15.26 1.98 -21.79
N VAL A 183 15.80 3.18 -21.88
CA VAL A 183 15.09 4.44 -21.67
C VAL A 183 14.98 5.16 -22.99
N TRP A 184 13.76 5.49 -23.37
CA TRP A 184 13.43 6.15 -24.63
C TRP A 184 12.98 7.58 -24.34
N ASP A 185 13.51 8.55 -25.10
CA ASP A 185 13.03 9.92 -25.12
C ASP A 185 11.91 10.02 -26.16
N ILE A 186 10.73 10.44 -25.72
CA ILE A 186 9.52 10.58 -26.53
C ILE A 186 9.07 12.04 -26.67
N GLY A 187 9.91 13.01 -26.29
CA GLY A 187 9.58 14.45 -26.33
C GLY A 187 9.22 14.94 -27.74
N GLY A 188 9.74 14.29 -28.78
CA GLY A 188 9.39 14.59 -30.17
C GLY A 188 7.92 14.34 -30.53
N LEU A 189 7.25 13.41 -29.83
CA LEU A 189 5.84 13.06 -30.11
C LEU A 189 4.86 14.17 -29.70
N ARG A 190 5.20 15.05 -28.78
CA ARG A 190 4.36 16.19 -28.39
C ARG A 190 4.10 17.15 -29.56
N LYS A 191 5.08 17.33 -30.44
CA LYS A 191 4.97 18.26 -31.58
C LYS A 191 3.92 17.79 -32.59
N LYS A 192 3.69 16.49 -32.72
CA LYS A 192 2.68 15.91 -33.62
C LYS A 192 1.27 15.92 -33.07
N THR A 193 1.09 16.07 -31.75
CA THR A 193 -0.22 15.97 -31.09
C THR A 193 -0.89 17.34 -30.90
N LEU A 194 -0.14 18.43 -31.06
CA LEU A 194 -0.72 19.76 -31.12
C LEU A 194 -1.46 19.89 -32.47
N PRO A 195 -2.76 20.23 -32.49
CA PRO A 195 -3.42 20.58 -33.74
C PRO A 195 -2.64 21.76 -34.33
N GLU A 196 -2.12 21.59 -35.53
CA GLU A 196 -1.61 22.73 -36.30
C GLU A 196 -2.72 23.76 -36.30
N THR A 197 -2.50 24.91 -35.68
CA THR A 197 -3.35 26.08 -35.81
C THR A 197 -3.22 26.54 -37.24
N VAL A 198 -4.04 25.94 -38.10
CA VAL A 198 -4.20 26.42 -39.49
C VAL A 198 -4.70 27.84 -39.36
N THR A 199 -3.84 28.79 -39.70
CA THR A 199 -4.17 30.22 -39.69
C THR A 199 -5.35 30.45 -40.64
N PRO A 200 -6.24 31.42 -40.36
CA PRO A 200 -7.38 31.71 -41.22
C PRO A 200 -6.99 31.98 -42.69
N GLU A 201 -5.75 32.35 -42.95
CA GLU A 201 -5.21 32.63 -44.30
C GLU A 201 -4.98 31.34 -45.11
N GLU A 202 -4.62 30.23 -44.49
CA GLU A 202 -4.42 28.96 -45.21
C GLU A 202 -5.75 28.24 -45.56
N ARG A 203 -6.85 28.52 -44.85
CA ARG A 203 -8.19 28.00 -45.17
C ARG A 203 -8.79 28.63 -46.44
N SER A 204 -8.34 29.82 -46.81
CA SER A 204 -8.80 30.50 -48.02
C SER A 204 -8.14 30.00 -49.30
N ALA A 205 -7.06 29.23 -49.21
CA ALA A 205 -6.36 28.67 -50.36
C ALA A 205 -6.86 27.28 -50.81
N MET A 206 -7.68 26.62 -49.99
CA MET A 206 -8.36 25.39 -50.38
C MET A 206 -9.73 25.71 -50.93
N GLY A 207 -9.87 25.68 -52.25
CA GLY A 207 -11.14 25.81 -52.94
C GLY A 207 -12.18 24.75 -52.59
N PRO A 208 -13.47 24.99 -52.85
CA PRO A 208 -14.55 24.07 -52.46
C PRO A 208 -14.42 22.69 -53.11
N PRO A 209 -14.81 21.59 -52.44
CA PRO A 209 -14.71 20.24 -52.97
C PRO A 209 -15.65 20.10 -54.18
N MET A 210 -15.13 19.60 -55.28
CA MET A 210 -15.90 19.25 -56.49
C MET A 210 -16.84 18.06 -56.21
N PRO A 211 -18.05 18.04 -56.75
CA PRO A 211 -19.02 16.96 -56.57
C PRO A 211 -18.61 15.74 -57.41
N ASP A 212 -18.83 14.54 -56.82
CA ASP A 212 -18.58 13.24 -57.41
C ASP A 212 -19.44 13.06 -58.69
N PRO A 213 -18.85 12.54 -59.79
CA PRO A 213 -19.63 12.04 -60.93
C PRO A 213 -20.09 10.59 -60.66
N ALA A 214 -21.37 10.40 -60.65
CA ALA A 214 -22.03 9.11 -60.55
C ALA A 214 -21.75 8.19 -61.76
N GLY A 215 -21.51 6.91 -61.48
CA GLY A 215 -21.87 5.79 -62.37
C GLY A 215 -20.74 5.18 -63.20
N SER A 216 -20.33 3.99 -62.85
CA SER A 216 -20.34 2.78 -63.68
C SER A 216 -19.55 1.61 -63.09
N SER A 217 -20.09 0.45 -63.31
CA SER A 217 -19.93 -0.90 -62.73
C SER A 217 -18.58 -1.65 -62.94
N PRO A 218 -18.50 -2.89 -62.43
CA PRO A 218 -17.30 -3.48 -61.85
C PRO A 218 -16.54 -4.42 -62.81
N GLY A 219 -15.28 -4.59 -62.54
CA GLY A 219 -14.48 -5.67 -63.16
C GLY A 219 -13.10 -5.23 -63.63
N GLY A 220 -12.10 -5.48 -62.81
CA GLY A 220 -10.72 -5.26 -63.23
C GLY A 220 -9.72 -5.62 -62.13
N SER A 221 -9.03 -6.71 -62.37
CA SER A 221 -7.94 -7.31 -61.63
C SER A 221 -7.01 -6.31 -60.91
N LEU A 222 -6.75 -6.59 -59.62
CA LEU A 222 -5.96 -5.78 -58.65
C LEU A 222 -4.43 -5.92 -58.81
N SER A 223 -3.92 -6.34 -59.99
CA SER A 223 -2.48 -6.65 -60.13
C SER A 223 -1.64 -5.71 -61.03
N SER A 224 -2.21 -4.57 -61.46
CA SER A 224 -1.48 -3.72 -62.41
C SER A 224 -1.34 -2.23 -62.06
N LYS A 225 -1.57 -1.81 -60.82
CA LYS A 225 -1.38 -0.40 -60.38
C LYS A 225 -0.29 -0.15 -59.33
N LEU A 226 0.61 -1.11 -59.12
CA LEU A 226 1.77 -0.94 -58.20
C LEU A 226 3.05 -0.52 -58.93
N GLY A 227 2.98 0.12 -60.05
CA GLY A 227 4.10 0.42 -60.94
C GLY A 227 4.33 1.88 -61.28
N LYS A 228 3.99 2.85 -60.39
CA LYS A 228 4.53 4.20 -60.52
C LYS A 228 5.23 4.56 -59.23
N ALA A 229 6.56 4.38 -59.23
CA ALA A 229 7.44 4.82 -58.19
C ALA A 229 7.29 6.34 -57.95
N ILE A 230 6.97 6.70 -56.70
CA ILE A 230 7.19 8.04 -56.17
C ILE A 230 8.68 8.11 -55.88
N PRO A 231 9.46 8.94 -56.59
CA PRO A 231 10.89 9.03 -56.36
C PRO A 231 11.15 9.73 -55.01
N ASN A 232 11.97 9.10 -54.17
CA ASN A 232 12.56 9.63 -52.95
C ASN A 232 11.74 9.73 -51.67
N MET A 233 10.82 8.84 -51.43
CA MET A 233 10.34 8.64 -50.05
C MET A 233 11.23 7.55 -49.42
N LYS A 234 12.09 7.93 -48.46
CA LYS A 234 12.86 6.98 -47.67
C LYS A 234 11.90 6.13 -46.85
N VAL A 235 12.21 4.85 -46.68
CA VAL A 235 11.43 3.92 -45.84
C VAL A 235 11.23 4.48 -44.42
N GLU A 236 12.14 5.36 -43.96
CA GLU A 236 12.10 6.11 -42.71
C GLU A 236 10.94 7.12 -42.64
N ASP A 237 10.46 7.66 -43.79
CA ASP A 237 9.32 8.59 -43.83
C ASP A 237 7.95 7.88 -43.79
N LEU A 238 7.89 6.59 -44.04
CA LEU A 238 6.68 5.76 -43.95
C LEU A 238 6.35 5.37 -42.50
N PHE A 239 7.32 5.42 -41.59
CA PHE A 239 7.17 5.04 -40.19
C PHE A 239 7.44 6.20 -39.20
N GLY A 240 7.38 7.45 -39.66
CA GLY A 240 7.54 8.63 -38.81
C GLY A 240 8.98 8.73 -38.27
N GLY A 241 9.85 9.44 -38.96
CA GLY A 241 11.24 9.63 -38.59
C GLY A 241 11.41 10.20 -37.19
N ASN A 242 12.37 9.66 -36.43
CA ASN A 242 13.09 10.20 -35.26
C ASN A 242 12.32 10.93 -34.14
N ASP A 243 11.03 10.67 -33.93
CA ASP A 243 10.26 11.32 -32.88
C ASP A 243 10.45 10.69 -31.48
N ALA A 244 11.01 9.49 -31.45
CA ALA A 244 11.39 8.79 -30.24
C ALA A 244 12.79 8.17 -30.42
N THR A 245 13.69 8.45 -29.49
CA THR A 245 15.08 8.00 -29.56
C THR A 245 15.47 7.24 -28.30
N VAL A 246 16.38 6.26 -28.44
CA VAL A 246 16.96 5.57 -27.29
C VAL A 246 17.88 6.55 -26.56
N LYS A 247 17.52 6.89 -25.31
CA LYS A 247 18.34 7.76 -24.46
C LYS A 247 19.43 6.99 -23.74
N TYR A 248 19.07 5.83 -23.15
CA TYR A 248 20.02 4.96 -22.46
C TYR A 248 19.72 3.49 -22.74
N VAL A 249 20.78 2.69 -22.79
CA VAL A 249 20.73 1.22 -22.75
C VAL A 249 21.43 0.80 -21.47
N LEU A 250 20.73 0.10 -20.58
CA LEU A 250 21.24 -0.39 -19.31
C LEU A 250 21.56 -1.88 -19.49
N GLU A 251 22.85 -2.18 -19.52
CA GLU A 251 23.41 -3.52 -19.66
C GLU A 251 24.02 -3.97 -18.33
N GLY A 252 23.90 -5.25 -17.97
CA GLY A 252 24.47 -5.79 -16.75
C GLY A 252 23.71 -6.97 -16.15
N HIS A 253 22.48 -7.26 -16.59
CA HIS A 253 21.83 -8.51 -16.30
C HIS A 253 22.40 -9.65 -17.16
N ASP A 254 22.62 -10.83 -16.54
CA ASP A 254 23.17 -12.00 -17.23
C ASP A 254 22.11 -12.83 -17.97
N ARG A 255 20.83 -12.52 -17.76
CA ARG A 255 19.67 -13.16 -18.39
C ARG A 255 18.56 -12.17 -18.66
N GLY A 256 17.50 -12.63 -19.32
CA GLY A 256 16.36 -11.81 -19.71
C GLY A 256 15.75 -11.01 -18.55
N VAL A 257 15.43 -9.75 -18.83
CA VAL A 257 14.82 -8.83 -17.87
C VAL A 257 13.31 -8.88 -17.99
N ASN A 258 12.62 -9.25 -16.90
CA ASN A 258 11.16 -9.39 -16.87
C ASN A 258 10.44 -8.10 -16.56
N TRP A 259 11.05 -7.21 -15.77
CA TRP A 259 10.40 -6.00 -15.31
C TRP A 259 11.40 -4.88 -15.03
N ALA A 260 10.98 -3.66 -15.31
CA ALA A 260 11.68 -2.46 -14.88
C ALA A 260 10.67 -1.38 -14.46
N SER A 261 11.01 -0.55 -13.48
CA SER A 261 10.17 0.53 -12.99
C SER A 261 10.97 1.79 -12.68
N PHE A 262 10.41 2.96 -13.01
CA PHE A 262 10.92 4.24 -12.57
C PHE A 262 10.59 4.49 -11.10
N HIS A 263 11.45 5.23 -10.42
CA HIS A 263 11.11 5.88 -9.16
C HIS A 263 10.26 7.13 -9.43
N SER A 264 9.24 7.38 -8.61
CA SER A 264 8.28 8.48 -8.83
C SER A 264 8.86 9.90 -8.77
N THR A 265 9.97 10.10 -8.05
CA THR A 265 10.57 11.44 -7.81
C THR A 265 12.08 11.49 -7.94
N LEU A 266 12.78 10.38 -7.82
CA LEU A 266 14.23 10.28 -7.93
C LEU A 266 14.64 9.72 -9.29
N PRO A 267 15.81 10.10 -9.84
CA PRO A 267 16.30 9.57 -11.11
C PRO A 267 16.86 8.14 -10.95
N LEU A 268 16.01 7.24 -10.49
CA LEU A 268 16.35 5.85 -10.23
C LEU A 268 15.44 4.90 -11.01
N ILE A 269 15.99 3.77 -11.39
CA ILE A 269 15.29 2.66 -12.03
C ILE A 269 15.60 1.40 -11.24
N VAL A 270 14.62 0.52 -11.09
CA VAL A 270 14.80 -0.83 -10.57
C VAL A 270 14.41 -1.84 -11.66
N SER A 271 15.15 -2.93 -11.78
CA SER A 271 14.87 -4.02 -12.70
C SER A 271 14.95 -5.39 -12.02
N GLY A 272 14.18 -6.34 -12.52
CA GLY A 272 14.18 -7.74 -12.06
C GLY A 272 14.27 -8.69 -13.25
N ALA A 273 15.10 -9.73 -13.13
CA ALA A 273 15.45 -10.60 -14.25
C ALA A 273 15.50 -12.10 -13.90
N ASP A 274 15.66 -12.92 -14.93
CA ASP A 274 15.82 -14.38 -14.83
C ASP A 274 17.17 -14.80 -14.23
N ASP A 275 18.11 -13.88 -14.09
CA ASP A 275 19.35 -14.07 -13.35
C ASP A 275 19.16 -14.08 -11.83
N ARG A 276 17.90 -13.99 -11.34
CA ARG A 276 17.49 -13.97 -9.93
C ARG A 276 17.93 -12.72 -9.19
N GLN A 277 18.35 -11.68 -9.88
CA GLN A 277 18.85 -10.44 -9.33
C GLN A 277 17.83 -9.32 -9.49
N VAL A 278 17.88 -8.39 -8.56
CA VAL A 278 17.21 -7.09 -8.67
C VAL A 278 18.32 -6.04 -8.75
N LYS A 279 18.35 -5.26 -9.81
CA LYS A 279 19.35 -4.20 -10.00
C LYS A 279 18.75 -2.83 -9.79
N LEU A 280 19.53 -1.97 -9.17
CA LEU A 280 19.23 -0.56 -8.97
C LEU A 280 20.14 0.26 -9.88
N TRP A 281 19.52 1.12 -10.69
CA TRP A 281 20.18 1.99 -11.64
C TRP A 281 19.94 3.45 -11.30
N ARG A 282 20.88 4.29 -11.65
CA ARG A 282 20.74 5.72 -11.54
C ARG A 282 20.99 6.36 -12.90
N MET A 283 20.23 7.40 -13.22
CA MET A 283 20.39 8.18 -14.44
C MET A 283 20.62 9.65 -14.12
N ASN A 284 21.30 10.36 -15.00
CA ASN A 284 21.38 11.82 -15.04
C ASN A 284 21.08 12.27 -16.48
N GLU A 285 21.32 13.49 -16.85
CA GLU A 285 21.04 14.00 -18.19
C GLU A 285 21.88 13.32 -19.30
N THR A 286 23.07 12.84 -18.98
CA THR A 286 24.05 12.35 -19.96
C THR A 286 24.27 10.85 -19.94
N LYS A 287 24.08 10.18 -18.80
CA LYS A 287 24.37 8.75 -18.66
C LYS A 287 23.48 8.06 -17.63
N ALA A 288 23.39 6.74 -17.74
CA ALA A 288 22.82 5.89 -16.72
C ALA A 288 23.82 4.77 -16.34
N TRP A 289 23.78 4.32 -15.08
CA TRP A 289 24.73 3.31 -14.56
C TRP A 289 24.11 2.48 -13.45
N GLU A 290 24.64 1.29 -13.27
CA GLU A 290 24.28 0.42 -12.15
C GLU A 290 24.80 1.01 -10.83
N VAL A 291 23.93 1.10 -9.84
CA VAL A 291 24.25 1.54 -8.48
C VAL A 291 24.57 0.35 -7.60
N ASP A 292 23.75 -0.72 -7.70
CA ASP A 292 23.91 -1.93 -6.90
C ASP A 292 23.08 -3.10 -7.44
N THR A 293 23.48 -4.31 -7.04
CA THR A 293 22.76 -5.55 -7.30
C THR A 293 22.26 -6.17 -5.99
N LEU A 294 20.93 -6.31 -5.85
CA LEU A 294 20.27 -6.91 -4.70
C LEU A 294 20.11 -8.42 -4.93
N ARG A 295 20.84 -9.22 -4.15
CA ARG A 295 20.88 -10.68 -4.29
C ARG A 295 20.10 -11.37 -3.18
N GLY A 296 19.39 -12.45 -3.53
CA GLY A 296 18.68 -13.24 -2.51
C GLY A 296 17.53 -14.09 -3.06
N HIS A 297 16.88 -13.70 -4.15
CA HIS A 297 15.93 -14.58 -4.84
C HIS A 297 16.64 -15.82 -5.37
N ILE A 298 15.94 -16.96 -5.35
CA ILE A 298 16.50 -18.25 -5.78
C ILE A 298 15.91 -18.73 -7.11
N ASN A 299 14.98 -17.98 -7.69
CA ASN A 299 14.39 -18.18 -9.01
C ASN A 299 14.12 -16.83 -9.68
N ASN A 300 13.60 -16.85 -10.91
CA ASN A 300 13.30 -15.69 -11.74
C ASN A 300 12.56 -14.60 -10.97
N VAL A 301 13.01 -13.36 -11.09
CA VAL A 301 12.31 -12.19 -10.54
C VAL A 301 11.30 -11.74 -11.58
N SER A 302 10.01 -11.79 -11.22
CA SER A 302 8.92 -11.48 -12.15
C SER A 302 8.56 -10.00 -12.18
N CYS A 303 8.69 -9.31 -11.04
CA CYS A 303 8.38 -7.88 -10.92
C CYS A 303 9.22 -7.24 -9.82
N ALA A 304 9.63 -6.00 -10.03
CA ALA A 304 10.33 -5.18 -9.05
C ALA A 304 9.87 -3.72 -9.17
N LEU A 305 9.59 -3.07 -8.03
CA LEU A 305 9.11 -1.70 -7.99
C LEU A 305 9.49 -0.98 -6.70
N PHE A 306 9.39 0.33 -6.73
CA PHE A 306 9.62 1.18 -5.57
C PHE A 306 8.35 1.33 -4.73
N HIS A 307 8.51 1.38 -3.41
CA HIS A 307 7.42 1.75 -2.53
C HIS A 307 7.12 3.26 -2.66
N PRO A 308 5.84 3.69 -2.80
CA PRO A 308 5.52 5.08 -3.13
C PRO A 308 5.88 6.10 -2.05
N LYS A 309 5.95 5.68 -0.77
CA LYS A 309 6.15 6.58 0.38
C LYS A 309 7.39 6.27 1.23
N GLN A 310 8.06 5.18 0.99
CA GLN A 310 9.20 4.73 1.79
C GLN A 310 10.39 4.41 0.89
N GLU A 311 11.58 4.52 1.42
CA GLU A 311 12.83 4.17 0.71
C GLU A 311 13.01 2.65 0.63
N LEU A 312 12.02 1.96 0.05
CA LEU A 312 12.01 0.52 -0.08
C LEU A 312 11.83 0.11 -1.54
N ILE A 313 12.49 -0.98 -1.90
CA ILE A 313 12.24 -1.71 -3.13
C ILE A 313 11.50 -3.00 -2.76
N ILE A 314 10.52 -3.37 -3.56
CA ILE A 314 9.73 -4.58 -3.38
C ILE A 314 9.86 -5.40 -4.66
N SER A 315 10.23 -6.66 -4.52
CA SER A 315 10.33 -7.60 -5.62
C SER A 315 9.58 -8.89 -5.33
N ASN A 316 9.05 -9.51 -6.35
CA ASN A 316 8.47 -10.83 -6.28
C ASN A 316 9.15 -11.79 -7.27
N SER A 317 9.00 -13.08 -7.00
CA SER A 317 9.70 -14.10 -7.78
C SER A 317 8.89 -15.39 -7.88
N GLU A 318 9.23 -16.18 -8.89
CA GLU A 318 8.80 -17.57 -9.02
C GLU A 318 9.34 -18.47 -7.90
N ASP A 319 10.26 -17.99 -7.05
CA ASP A 319 10.70 -18.67 -5.83
C ASP A 319 9.65 -18.67 -4.72
N LYS A 320 8.42 -18.25 -5.03
CA LYS A 320 7.27 -18.16 -4.13
C LYS A 320 7.44 -17.14 -3.01
N SER A 321 8.29 -16.14 -3.23
CA SER A 321 8.56 -15.10 -2.24
C SER A 321 8.34 -13.69 -2.76
N ILE A 322 7.99 -12.79 -1.83
CA ILE A 322 8.07 -11.35 -1.98
C ILE A 322 9.18 -10.88 -1.06
N ARG A 323 10.11 -10.10 -1.57
CA ARG A 323 11.21 -9.52 -0.80
C ARG A 323 11.09 -8.01 -0.74
N VAL A 324 11.42 -7.49 0.43
CA VAL A 324 11.49 -6.06 0.71
C VAL A 324 12.96 -5.70 0.97
N TRP A 325 13.45 -4.69 0.29
CA TRP A 325 14.83 -4.23 0.35
C TRP A 325 14.88 -2.78 0.80
N ASP A 326 15.81 -2.46 1.67
CA ASP A 326 16.12 -1.09 2.04
C ASP A 326 16.98 -0.45 0.94
N MET A 327 16.48 0.61 0.31
CA MET A 327 17.15 1.29 -0.80
C MET A 327 18.45 1.97 -0.37
N SER A 328 18.49 2.49 0.86
CA SER A 328 19.66 3.20 1.40
C SER A 328 20.78 2.25 1.83
N LYS A 329 20.39 1.12 2.45
CA LYS A 329 21.34 0.11 2.97
C LYS A 329 21.67 -0.96 1.94
N ARG A 330 20.87 -1.06 0.87
CA ARG A 330 21.02 -2.05 -0.20
C ARG A 330 20.98 -3.50 0.30
N GLN A 331 20.17 -3.75 1.32
CA GLN A 331 20.04 -5.05 1.98
C GLN A 331 18.59 -5.50 2.05
N GLY A 332 18.38 -6.81 2.01
CA GLY A 332 17.09 -7.40 2.26
C GLY A 332 16.63 -7.14 3.70
N VAL A 333 15.46 -6.56 3.86
CA VAL A 333 14.84 -6.27 5.16
C VAL A 333 13.91 -7.39 5.57
N GLN A 334 13.11 -7.89 4.62
CA GLN A 334 12.09 -8.90 4.90
C GLN A 334 11.83 -9.79 3.69
N THR A 335 11.41 -11.02 3.97
CA THR A 335 10.99 -12.00 2.96
C THR A 335 9.68 -12.63 3.39
N PHE A 336 8.67 -12.56 2.53
CA PHE A 336 7.39 -13.25 2.70
C PHE A 336 7.34 -14.41 1.74
N ARG A 337 6.92 -15.59 2.19
CA ARG A 337 6.84 -16.82 1.39
C ARG A 337 5.44 -17.40 1.40
N ARG A 338 5.04 -17.97 0.28
CA ARG A 338 3.89 -18.88 0.16
C ARG A 338 4.41 -20.30 -0.08
N GLU A 339 3.67 -21.29 0.36
CA GLU A 339 4.13 -22.69 0.21
C GLU A 339 3.94 -23.21 -1.21
N HIS A 340 2.85 -22.81 -1.88
CA HIS A 340 2.45 -23.43 -3.14
C HIS A 340 2.45 -22.46 -4.34
N ASP A 341 2.23 -21.16 -4.13
CA ASP A 341 1.99 -20.22 -5.21
C ASP A 341 3.23 -19.41 -5.59
N ARG A 342 3.56 -19.37 -6.87
CA ARG A 342 4.54 -18.43 -7.46
C ARG A 342 3.92 -17.06 -7.58
N PHE A 343 4.73 -16.02 -7.47
CA PHE A 343 4.30 -14.64 -7.69
C PHE A 343 4.68 -14.17 -9.10
N TRP A 344 3.77 -13.40 -9.72
CA TRP A 344 3.91 -12.96 -11.11
C TRP A 344 3.97 -11.44 -11.26
N ILE A 345 3.21 -10.70 -10.46
CA ILE A 345 3.06 -9.27 -10.61
C ILE A 345 2.91 -8.60 -9.25
N LEU A 346 3.40 -7.37 -9.16
CA LEU A 346 3.17 -6.45 -8.05
C LEU A 346 2.49 -5.19 -8.56
N ALA A 347 1.69 -4.57 -7.71
CA ALA A 347 1.15 -3.23 -7.93
C ALA A 347 1.22 -2.43 -6.63
N VAL A 348 1.40 -1.12 -6.76
CA VAL A 348 1.40 -0.17 -5.64
C VAL A 348 0.27 0.83 -5.79
N HIS A 349 -0.35 1.20 -4.69
CA HIS A 349 -1.29 2.31 -4.65
C HIS A 349 -0.52 3.59 -4.31
N GLN A 350 -0.54 4.59 -5.19
CA GLN A 350 0.32 5.78 -5.08
C GLN A 350 0.07 6.62 -3.81
N GLU A 351 -1.19 6.76 -3.41
CA GLU A 351 -1.57 7.61 -2.27
C GLU A 351 -1.61 6.88 -0.91
N SER A 352 -1.57 5.56 -0.92
CA SER A 352 -1.67 4.76 0.31
C SER A 352 -0.53 3.76 0.42
N ASN A 353 -0.28 3.23 1.61
CA ASN A 353 0.71 2.17 1.83
C ASN A 353 0.18 0.78 1.43
N LEU A 354 -0.65 0.70 0.39
CA LEU A 354 -1.21 -0.55 -0.12
C LEU A 354 -0.38 -1.09 -1.26
N LEU A 355 -0.19 -2.39 -1.20
CA LEU A 355 0.49 -3.21 -2.19
C LEU A 355 -0.43 -4.36 -2.59
N ALA A 356 -0.35 -4.79 -3.82
CA ALA A 356 -1.00 -6.00 -4.28
C ALA A 356 0.03 -6.92 -4.95
N ALA A 357 -0.15 -8.23 -4.79
CA ALA A 357 0.64 -9.24 -5.47
C ALA A 357 -0.26 -10.29 -6.07
N GLY A 358 -0.03 -10.59 -7.35
CA GLY A 358 -0.70 -11.66 -8.09
C GLY A 358 0.12 -12.94 -8.04
N HIS A 359 -0.56 -14.07 -7.79
CA HIS A 359 0.05 -15.38 -7.67
C HIS A 359 -0.75 -16.47 -8.42
N ASP A 360 -0.29 -17.71 -8.39
CA ASP A 360 -0.92 -18.80 -9.14
C ASP A 360 -2.39 -19.05 -8.75
N GLY A 361 -2.74 -18.86 -7.49
CA GLY A 361 -4.10 -19.10 -6.95
C GLY A 361 -4.94 -17.85 -6.73
N GLY A 362 -4.51 -16.66 -7.19
CA GLY A 362 -5.26 -15.41 -7.01
C GLY A 362 -4.39 -14.19 -6.76
N MET A 363 -4.89 -13.27 -5.94
CA MET A 363 -4.14 -12.08 -5.52
C MET A 363 -4.28 -11.83 -4.02
N ILE A 364 -3.27 -11.14 -3.47
CA ILE A 364 -3.29 -10.59 -2.12
C ILE A 364 -3.13 -9.07 -2.17
N VAL A 365 -3.91 -8.34 -1.37
CA VAL A 365 -3.71 -6.92 -1.08
C VAL A 365 -3.21 -6.80 0.35
N PHE A 366 -2.08 -6.14 0.55
CA PHE A 366 -1.38 -6.11 1.83
C PHE A 366 -0.72 -4.77 2.10
N LYS A 367 -0.23 -4.60 3.32
CA LYS A 367 0.58 -3.48 3.78
C LYS A 367 1.81 -3.99 4.50
N LEU A 368 2.85 -3.20 4.43
CA LEU A 368 4.09 -3.49 5.13
C LEU A 368 4.09 -2.96 6.56
N GLU A 369 3.30 -1.94 6.85
CA GLU A 369 3.23 -1.29 8.16
C GLU A 369 1.81 -1.27 8.75
N ARG A 370 1.77 -1.19 10.08
CA ARG A 370 0.55 -0.95 10.82
C ARG A 370 0.17 0.53 10.70
N GLU A 371 -1.06 0.82 10.25
CA GLU A 371 -1.55 2.21 10.10
C GLU A 371 -2.14 2.79 11.37
N ARG A 372 -2.55 1.95 12.33
CA ARG A 372 -3.08 2.45 13.58
C ARG A 372 -1.96 3.05 14.40
N PRO A 373 -2.00 4.35 14.72
CA PRO A 373 -1.05 4.93 15.66
C PRO A 373 -1.21 4.26 17.04
N ALA A 374 -0.12 4.09 17.76
CA ALA A 374 -0.18 3.69 19.15
C ALA A 374 -0.64 4.91 19.97
N PHE A 375 -1.80 4.82 20.62
CA PHE A 375 -2.36 5.90 21.41
C PHE A 375 -3.10 5.37 22.64
N THR A 376 -3.21 6.22 23.64
CA THR A 376 -4.02 6.01 24.85
C THR A 376 -4.73 7.31 25.22
N PRO A 377 -6.04 7.28 25.55
CA PRO A 377 -6.72 8.45 26.07
C PRO A 377 -6.19 8.80 27.46
N ILE A 378 -6.18 10.09 27.78
CA ILE A 378 -5.83 10.65 29.10
C ILE A 378 -6.90 11.63 29.52
N SER A 379 -6.86 12.04 30.80
CA SER A 379 -7.75 13.08 31.35
C SER A 379 -7.55 14.39 30.57
N GLY A 380 -8.53 14.76 29.73
CA GLY A 380 -8.49 15.97 28.90
C GLY A 380 -7.80 15.89 27.55
N GLY A 381 -7.18 14.76 27.17
CA GLY A 381 -6.44 14.66 25.92
C GLY A 381 -6.16 13.26 25.44
N VAL A 382 -5.16 13.12 24.59
CA VAL A 382 -4.65 11.84 24.07
C VAL A 382 -3.14 11.86 24.01
N LEU A 383 -2.52 10.78 24.49
CA LEU A 383 -1.11 10.46 24.24
C LEU A 383 -1.01 9.55 23.02
N PHE A 384 -0.10 9.86 22.10
CA PHE A 384 0.14 9.04 20.91
C PHE A 384 1.60 9.10 20.49
N VAL A 385 2.02 8.08 19.72
CA VAL A 385 3.37 8.00 19.19
C VAL A 385 3.37 8.42 17.72
N LYS A 386 4.18 9.43 17.41
CA LYS A 386 4.42 9.91 16.05
C LYS A 386 5.91 10.21 15.85
N ASP A 387 6.49 9.75 14.75
CA ASP A 387 7.89 10.02 14.37
C ASP A 387 8.91 9.79 15.49
N ARG A 388 8.71 8.75 16.30
CA ARG A 388 9.50 8.38 17.50
C ARG A 388 9.32 9.30 18.72
N TYR A 389 8.41 10.23 18.67
CA TYR A 389 8.07 11.04 19.83
C TYR A 389 6.74 10.58 20.42
N VAL A 390 6.68 10.51 21.76
CA VAL A 390 5.42 10.48 22.49
C VAL A 390 4.93 11.92 22.54
N ARG A 391 3.75 12.12 22.01
CA ARG A 391 3.11 13.44 21.94
C ARG A 391 1.85 13.44 22.79
N SER A 392 1.55 14.59 23.36
CA SER A 392 0.29 14.85 24.06
C SER A 392 -0.50 15.89 23.29
N PHE A 393 -1.74 15.57 23.00
CA PHE A 393 -2.69 16.54 22.46
C PHE A 393 -3.77 16.81 23.50
N ASP A 394 -3.90 18.08 23.90
CA ASP A 394 -4.94 18.53 24.82
C ASP A 394 -6.18 18.97 24.02
N TYR A 395 -7.34 18.38 24.33
CA TYR A 395 -8.59 18.69 23.63
C TYR A 395 -9.13 20.08 23.96
N GLY A 396 -8.81 20.65 25.13
CA GLY A 396 -9.26 21.97 25.55
C GLY A 396 -8.55 23.10 24.82
N SER A 397 -7.22 23.07 24.80
CA SER A 397 -6.38 24.10 24.15
C SER A 397 -6.10 23.83 22.69
N GLY A 398 -6.33 22.61 22.22
CA GLY A 398 -5.96 22.16 20.85
C GLY A 398 -4.45 22.08 20.62
N LYS A 399 -3.64 22.10 21.69
CA LYS A 399 -2.18 22.13 21.61
C LYS A 399 -1.60 20.73 21.51
N ASP A 400 -0.73 20.52 20.53
CA ASP A 400 0.04 19.30 20.32
C ASP A 400 1.48 19.53 20.79
N THR A 401 1.92 18.78 21.81
CA THR A 401 3.25 18.93 22.43
C THR A 401 4.00 17.60 22.40
N ALA A 402 5.28 17.64 21.99
CA ALA A 402 6.17 16.50 22.13
C ALA A 402 6.67 16.41 23.57
N LEU A 403 6.41 15.27 24.23
CA LEU A 403 6.80 15.04 25.63
C LEU A 403 8.19 14.42 25.73
N MET A 404 8.46 13.40 24.91
CA MET A 404 9.69 12.63 25.01
C MET A 404 9.96 11.84 23.71
N SER A 405 11.22 11.46 23.49
CA SER A 405 11.60 10.57 22.40
C SER A 405 11.67 9.11 22.87
N ILE A 406 11.18 8.19 22.04
CA ILE A 406 11.38 6.74 22.25
C ILE A 406 12.77 6.38 21.73
N ARG A 407 13.57 5.73 22.58
CA ARG A 407 14.95 5.33 22.23
C ARG A 407 14.99 4.25 21.17
N ARG A 408 16.09 4.17 20.44
CA ARG A 408 16.35 3.09 19.49
C ARG A 408 16.57 1.77 20.25
N SER A 409 15.80 0.74 19.91
CA SER A 409 15.99 -0.59 20.48
C SER A 409 17.18 -1.30 19.83
N GLY A 410 18.17 -1.68 20.64
CA GLY A 410 19.22 -2.66 20.36
C GLY A 410 20.20 -2.38 19.19
N ASN A 411 21.15 -3.28 19.00
CA ASN A 411 22.23 -3.29 17.99
C ASN A 411 21.78 -3.30 16.52
N SER A 412 20.51 -3.31 16.23
CA SER A 412 19.92 -3.43 14.89
C SER A 412 19.35 -2.13 14.34
N GLY A 413 19.90 -1.00 14.69
CA GLY A 413 19.88 0.28 13.94
C GLY A 413 18.57 0.89 13.44
N GLY A 414 17.39 0.28 13.67
CA GLY A 414 16.09 0.79 13.21
C GLY A 414 15.19 1.21 14.38
N PRO A 415 14.25 2.16 14.20
CA PRO A 415 13.27 2.47 15.22
C PRO A 415 12.30 1.31 15.37
N ALA A 416 12.04 0.95 16.61
CA ALA A 416 10.94 0.08 16.95
C ALA A 416 9.61 0.83 16.74
N VAL A 417 8.72 0.26 15.93
CA VAL A 417 7.37 0.81 15.77
C VAL A 417 6.56 0.43 17.01
N ALA A 418 6.05 1.44 17.72
CA ALA A 418 5.21 1.20 18.88
C ALA A 418 3.89 0.53 18.47
N ARG A 419 3.57 -0.61 19.10
CA ARG A 419 2.32 -1.35 18.89
C ARG A 419 1.19 -0.81 19.75
N SER A 420 1.48 -0.60 21.03
CA SER A 420 0.54 -0.06 22.00
C SER A 420 1.24 0.82 23.02
N VAL A 421 0.50 1.75 23.56
CA VAL A 421 0.94 2.65 24.62
C VAL A 421 -0.10 2.58 25.73
N HIS A 422 0.37 2.47 26.96
CA HIS A 422 -0.45 2.52 28.16
C HIS A 422 0.15 3.55 29.11
N TYR A 423 -0.68 4.41 29.67
CA TYR A 423 -0.23 5.47 30.58
C TYR A 423 -0.91 5.34 31.95
N ASN A 424 -0.10 5.45 32.97
CA ASN A 424 -0.56 5.55 34.37
C ASN A 424 -0.43 6.99 34.82
N GLU A 425 -1.55 7.71 34.84
CA GLU A 425 -1.59 9.14 35.21
C GLU A 425 -1.15 9.40 36.65
N GLN A 426 -1.46 8.48 37.58
CA GLN A 426 -1.16 8.66 39.00
C GLN A 426 0.34 8.67 39.29
N GLU A 427 1.08 7.81 38.61
CA GLU A 427 2.52 7.62 38.82
C GLU A 427 3.37 8.25 37.69
N ASN A 428 2.75 8.87 36.68
CA ASN A 428 3.40 9.41 35.49
C ASN A 428 4.30 8.42 34.74
N MET A 429 3.85 7.16 34.66
CA MET A 429 4.60 6.10 34.01
C MET A 429 3.95 5.73 32.67
N LEU A 430 4.78 5.58 31.65
CA LEU A 430 4.38 5.20 30.30
C LEU A 430 4.97 3.85 29.93
N LEU A 431 4.13 2.93 29.47
CA LEU A 431 4.50 1.61 29.01
C LEU A 431 4.28 1.52 27.50
N VAL A 432 5.34 1.31 26.75
CA VAL A 432 5.33 1.20 25.29
C VAL A 432 5.67 -0.23 24.90
N CYS A 433 4.82 -0.87 24.10
CA CYS A 433 5.05 -2.21 23.59
C CYS A 433 5.42 -2.17 22.11
N HIS A 434 6.34 -3.04 21.72
CA HIS A 434 6.86 -3.17 20.34
C HIS A 434 6.72 -4.62 19.86
N ASP A 435 6.60 -4.80 18.54
CA ASP A 435 6.52 -6.13 17.91
C ASP A 435 7.92 -6.71 17.53
N THR A 436 9.02 -6.04 17.93
CA THR A 436 10.39 -6.46 17.61
C THR A 436 10.79 -7.71 18.38
N ASP A 437 11.51 -8.63 17.73
CA ASP A 437 12.13 -9.84 18.33
C ASP A 437 11.14 -10.75 19.10
N GLY A 438 9.88 -10.82 18.64
CA GLY A 438 8.81 -11.60 19.28
C GLY A 438 8.10 -10.88 20.42
N GLY A 439 8.27 -9.57 20.49
CA GLY A 439 7.66 -8.67 21.47
C GLY A 439 8.64 -8.16 22.51
N SER A 440 8.65 -6.85 22.70
CA SER A 440 9.42 -6.17 23.73
C SER A 440 8.59 -5.01 24.31
N TYR A 441 8.94 -4.60 25.51
CA TYR A 441 8.31 -3.43 26.13
C TYR A 441 9.38 -2.50 26.73
N GLU A 442 9.00 -1.26 26.85
CA GLU A 442 9.80 -0.19 27.45
C GLU A 442 8.93 0.59 28.45
N LEU A 443 9.45 0.75 29.67
CA LEU A 443 8.82 1.53 30.74
C LEU A 443 9.58 2.84 30.91
N TYR A 444 8.86 3.95 30.79
CA TYR A 444 9.38 5.31 30.90
C TYR A 444 8.71 6.07 32.01
N SER A 445 9.46 6.97 32.66
CA SER A 445 8.90 8.05 33.49
C SER A 445 8.65 9.27 32.60
N VAL A 446 7.44 9.82 32.65
CA VAL A 446 7.06 10.99 31.83
C VAL A 446 7.41 12.28 32.60
N PRO A 447 8.14 13.26 31.98
CA PRO A 447 8.46 14.52 32.64
C PRO A 447 7.20 15.34 32.93
N ARG A 448 7.05 15.86 34.14
CA ARG A 448 5.92 16.73 34.54
C ARG A 448 6.00 18.12 33.92
N ASP A 449 7.19 18.61 33.63
CA ASP A 449 7.43 20.02 33.26
C ASP A 449 7.37 20.28 31.73
N GLY A 450 6.96 19.33 30.91
CA GLY A 450 6.79 19.51 29.45
C GLY A 450 8.05 19.95 28.70
N ARG A 451 9.23 19.97 29.34
CA ARG A 451 10.50 20.26 28.72
C ARG A 451 11.10 18.95 28.25
N SER A 452 11.15 18.75 26.94
CA SER A 452 11.90 17.66 26.31
C SER A 452 13.39 17.84 26.60
N SER A 453 13.88 17.28 27.72
CA SER A 453 15.33 17.12 27.87
C SER A 453 15.73 15.90 27.04
N ASP A 454 16.53 16.10 26.02
CA ASP A 454 17.20 15.03 25.25
C ASP A 454 18.20 14.23 26.12
N GLN A 455 18.35 14.60 27.38
CA GLN A 455 19.23 13.95 28.35
C GLN A 455 18.54 12.72 28.93
N SER A 456 19.15 11.56 28.65
CA SER A 456 19.05 10.25 29.32
C SER A 456 17.84 10.00 30.23
N GLN A 457 16.64 9.88 29.66
CA GLN A 457 15.50 9.36 30.39
C GLN A 457 15.75 7.91 30.79
N GLU A 458 15.57 7.58 32.07
CA GLU A 458 15.61 6.21 32.53
C GLU A 458 14.56 5.38 31.81
N CYS A 459 15.00 4.41 31.04
CA CYS A 459 14.16 3.47 30.34
C CYS A 459 14.45 2.06 30.84
N LYS A 460 13.44 1.39 31.35
CA LYS A 460 13.54 -0.02 31.76
C LYS A 460 12.92 -0.88 30.66
N ARG A 461 13.68 -1.87 30.21
CA ARG A 461 13.32 -2.70 29.06
C ARG A 461 13.17 -4.16 29.45
N GLY A 462 12.34 -4.87 28.68
CA GLY A 462 12.20 -6.31 28.81
C GLY A 462 11.58 -6.94 27.57
N ALA A 463 11.68 -8.28 27.51
CA ALA A 463 11.03 -9.08 26.49
C ALA A 463 9.63 -9.50 26.97
N GLY A 464 8.65 -9.43 26.08
CA GLY A 464 7.26 -9.85 26.32
C GLY A 464 6.36 -9.49 25.16
N SER A 465 5.43 -10.36 24.86
CA SER A 465 4.48 -10.18 23.76
C SER A 465 3.40 -9.13 24.04
N SER A 466 3.08 -8.91 25.31
CA SER A 466 2.10 -7.92 25.77
C SER A 466 2.46 -7.43 27.17
N ALA A 467 2.29 -6.14 27.43
CA ALA A 467 2.51 -5.56 28.75
C ALA A 467 1.46 -4.48 29.05
N VAL A 468 0.87 -4.52 30.26
CA VAL A 468 -0.21 -3.62 30.69
C VAL A 468 -0.11 -3.32 32.17
N PHE A 469 -0.57 -2.13 32.61
CA PHE A 469 -0.67 -1.82 34.03
C PHE A 469 -1.78 -2.62 34.70
N VAL A 470 -1.51 -3.13 35.92
CA VAL A 470 -2.44 -3.97 36.70
C VAL A 470 -2.87 -3.27 38.01
N ALA A 471 -1.94 -2.57 38.63
CA ALA A 471 -2.14 -1.87 39.87
C ALA A 471 -1.30 -0.58 39.87
N ARG A 472 -1.45 0.24 40.92
CA ARG A 472 -0.81 1.55 41.00
C ARG A 472 0.69 1.55 40.69
N GLN A 473 1.44 0.57 41.21
CA GLN A 473 2.91 0.47 41.00
C GLN A 473 3.33 -0.87 40.40
N ARG A 474 2.45 -1.54 39.67
CA ARG A 474 2.74 -2.85 39.09
C ARG A 474 2.18 -2.94 37.68
N PHE A 475 2.89 -3.68 36.82
CA PHE A 475 2.45 -4.04 35.50
C PHE A 475 2.61 -5.54 35.24
N ALA A 476 1.79 -6.07 34.36
CA ALA A 476 1.82 -7.46 33.92
C ALA A 476 2.48 -7.57 32.55
N VAL A 477 3.29 -8.58 32.35
CA VAL A 477 3.97 -8.90 31.10
C VAL A 477 3.66 -10.35 30.74
N LEU A 478 3.26 -10.60 29.50
CA LEU A 478 3.19 -11.94 28.95
C LEU A 478 4.54 -12.27 28.29
N ASP A 479 5.26 -13.23 28.85
CA ASP A 479 6.57 -13.63 28.36
C ASP A 479 6.49 -14.56 27.13
N LYS A 480 7.63 -14.94 26.57
CA LYS A 480 7.73 -15.87 25.42
C LYS A 480 7.22 -17.28 25.73
N ASN A 481 7.25 -17.68 27.00
CA ASN A 481 6.75 -18.95 27.49
C ASN A 481 5.25 -18.89 27.84
N ARG A 482 4.60 -17.79 27.47
CA ARG A 482 3.17 -17.53 27.77
C ARG A 482 2.85 -17.51 29.25
N GLN A 483 3.81 -17.16 30.11
CA GLN A 483 3.58 -16.92 31.52
C GLN A 483 3.31 -15.44 31.81
N ILE A 484 2.44 -15.16 32.76
CA ILE A 484 2.11 -13.82 33.20
C ILE A 484 3.08 -13.45 34.33
N LEU A 485 3.94 -12.49 34.07
CA LEU A 485 4.90 -11.96 35.04
C LEU A 485 4.37 -10.61 35.58
N ILE A 486 4.15 -10.53 36.88
CA ILE A 486 3.82 -9.26 37.54
C ILE A 486 5.13 -8.62 38.00
N LYS A 487 5.36 -7.39 37.57
CA LYS A 487 6.59 -6.64 37.82
C LYS A 487 6.31 -5.32 38.51
N ASN A 488 7.29 -4.87 39.30
CA ASN A 488 7.31 -3.51 39.88
C ASN A 488 7.94 -2.51 38.87
N PHE A 489 7.95 -1.23 39.20
CA PHE A 489 8.55 -0.20 38.35
C PHE A 489 10.09 -0.26 38.28
N GLN A 490 10.74 -1.07 39.11
CA GLN A 490 12.16 -1.42 39.00
C GLN A 490 12.41 -2.51 37.95
N ASN A 491 11.33 -3.05 37.35
CA ASN A 491 11.33 -4.15 36.38
C ASN A 491 11.66 -5.52 36.99
N GLU A 492 11.54 -5.65 38.31
CA GLU A 492 11.73 -6.90 39.02
C GLU A 492 10.44 -7.72 39.05
N VAL A 493 10.56 -9.03 38.92
CA VAL A 493 9.40 -9.95 38.95
C VAL A 493 8.97 -10.15 40.41
N THR A 494 7.78 -9.65 40.73
CA THR A 494 7.19 -9.84 42.07
C THR A 494 6.32 -11.08 42.17
N LYS A 495 5.69 -11.49 41.05
CA LYS A 495 4.80 -12.66 41.02
C LYS A 495 4.79 -13.31 39.64
N LYS A 496 4.67 -14.64 39.59
CA LYS A 496 4.48 -15.42 38.36
C LYS A 496 3.13 -16.11 38.43
N CYS A 497 2.35 -16.04 37.35
CA CYS A 497 1.06 -16.70 37.22
C CYS A 497 1.02 -17.48 35.90
N ALA A 498 0.45 -18.67 35.93
CA ALA A 498 0.12 -19.39 34.72
C ALA A 498 -1.22 -18.88 34.19
N PRO A 499 -1.37 -18.64 32.88
CA PRO A 499 -2.68 -18.31 32.32
C PRO A 499 -3.60 -19.54 32.35
N PRO A 500 -4.94 -19.35 32.37
CA PRO A 500 -5.88 -20.47 32.40
C PRO A 500 -5.83 -21.31 31.10
N HIS A 501 -5.44 -20.70 29.97
CA HIS A 501 -5.31 -21.36 28.68
C HIS A 501 -3.89 -21.20 28.14
N ALA A 502 -3.32 -22.29 27.66
CA ALA A 502 -1.98 -22.29 27.04
C ALA A 502 -1.92 -21.46 25.72
N SER A 503 -3.07 -21.19 25.08
CA SER A 503 -3.20 -20.38 23.87
C SER A 503 -3.24 -18.87 24.14
N THR A 504 -3.15 -18.42 25.41
CA THR A 504 -3.19 -16.99 25.77
C THR A 504 -2.08 -16.22 25.05
N ASP A 505 -2.44 -15.15 24.32
CA ASP A 505 -1.53 -14.39 23.46
C ASP A 505 -1.54 -12.87 23.68
N CYS A 506 -2.51 -12.34 24.45
CA CYS A 506 -2.60 -10.90 24.73
C CYS A 506 -3.22 -10.62 26.10
N LEU A 507 -2.77 -9.53 26.72
CA LEU A 507 -3.28 -8.99 27.98
C LEU A 507 -3.98 -7.67 27.73
N PHE A 508 -5.10 -7.41 28.44
CA PHE A 508 -5.75 -6.10 28.48
C PHE A 508 -5.97 -5.65 29.93
N PRO A 509 -5.86 -4.35 30.23
CA PRO A 509 -6.10 -3.82 31.56
C PRO A 509 -7.60 -3.82 31.89
N VAL A 510 -7.91 -4.07 33.16
CA VAL A 510 -9.29 -3.97 33.69
C VAL A 510 -9.36 -2.94 34.80
N GLY A 511 -8.37 -2.94 35.67
CA GLY A 511 -8.32 -2.16 36.89
C GLY A 511 -7.62 -2.94 38.00
N THR A 512 -7.76 -2.52 39.23
CA THR A 512 -7.04 -2.99 40.41
C THR A 512 -7.00 -4.52 40.54
N GLY A 513 -5.88 -5.12 40.14
CA GLY A 513 -5.60 -6.54 40.35
C GLY A 513 -6.24 -7.50 39.38
N MET A 514 -6.97 -7.02 38.39
CA MET A 514 -7.67 -7.86 37.39
C MET A 514 -7.07 -7.64 35.99
N LEU A 515 -7.08 -8.68 35.17
CA LEU A 515 -6.66 -8.68 33.76
C LEU A 515 -7.70 -9.36 32.89
N LEU A 516 -7.85 -8.89 31.64
CA LEU A 516 -8.48 -9.67 30.58
C LEU A 516 -7.41 -10.39 29.76
N LEU A 517 -7.59 -11.67 29.62
CA LEU A 517 -6.69 -12.57 28.89
C LEU A 517 -7.38 -13.04 27.61
N ARG A 518 -6.76 -12.75 26.46
CA ARG A 518 -7.24 -13.29 25.18
C ARG A 518 -6.59 -14.65 24.93
N SER A 519 -7.44 -15.61 24.61
CA SER A 519 -7.08 -16.87 24.00
C SER A 519 -7.83 -16.98 22.66
N GLU A 520 -7.53 -17.89 21.78
CA GLU A 520 -8.06 -17.97 20.39
C GLU A 520 -9.47 -17.39 20.16
N GLU A 521 -10.51 -18.03 20.66
CA GLU A 521 -11.92 -17.59 20.56
C GLU A 521 -12.55 -17.32 21.93
N ARG A 522 -11.75 -16.90 22.90
CA ARG A 522 -12.20 -16.64 24.27
C ARG A 522 -11.50 -15.44 24.87
N ILE A 523 -12.22 -14.79 25.78
CA ILE A 523 -11.65 -13.82 26.70
C ILE A 523 -11.96 -14.23 28.13
N SER A 524 -10.96 -14.21 29.00
CA SER A 524 -11.09 -14.64 30.40
C SER A 524 -10.78 -13.47 31.32
N LEU A 525 -11.61 -13.24 32.33
CA LEU A 525 -11.35 -12.30 33.41
C LEU A 525 -10.52 -13.02 34.48
N PHE A 526 -9.30 -12.55 34.69
CA PHE A 526 -8.31 -13.19 35.55
C PHE A 526 -7.98 -12.36 36.78
N ASP A 527 -8.12 -12.95 37.94
CA ASP A 527 -7.69 -12.34 39.22
C ASP A 527 -6.21 -12.68 39.49
N VAL A 528 -5.38 -11.66 39.53
CA VAL A 528 -3.94 -11.79 39.77
C VAL A 528 -3.63 -12.20 41.21
N GLN A 529 -4.49 -11.87 42.18
CA GLN A 529 -4.29 -12.24 43.58
C GLN A 529 -4.62 -13.71 43.80
N GLN A 530 -5.77 -14.15 43.34
CA GLN A 530 -6.24 -15.53 43.46
C GLN A 530 -5.59 -16.48 42.43
N ARG A 531 -4.95 -15.93 41.38
CA ARG A 531 -4.35 -16.68 40.26
C ARG A 531 -5.37 -17.58 39.52
N LYS A 532 -6.61 -17.12 39.41
CA LYS A 532 -7.72 -17.88 38.86
C LYS A 532 -8.52 -17.05 37.87
N ALA A 533 -9.06 -17.69 36.83
CA ALA A 533 -10.09 -17.10 36.00
C ALA A 533 -11.40 -17.02 36.79
N VAL A 534 -11.99 -15.83 36.83
CA VAL A 534 -13.24 -15.52 37.51
C VAL A 534 -14.44 -15.73 36.58
N ALA A 535 -14.28 -15.34 35.32
CA ALA A 535 -15.30 -15.46 34.29
C ALA A 535 -14.66 -15.68 32.93
N GLU A 536 -15.39 -16.31 32.02
CA GLU A 536 -14.97 -16.54 30.64
C GLU A 536 -16.12 -16.25 29.69
N LEU A 537 -15.80 -15.67 28.54
CA LEU A 537 -16.74 -15.38 27.48
C LEU A 537 -16.19 -15.87 26.15
N SER A 538 -16.98 -16.67 25.41
CA SER A 538 -16.65 -17.07 24.06
C SER A 538 -16.90 -15.89 23.12
N THR A 539 -15.86 -15.43 22.42
CA THR A 539 -15.92 -14.27 21.51
C THR A 539 -14.98 -14.49 20.34
N PRO A 540 -15.25 -13.91 19.16
CA PRO A 540 -14.24 -13.83 18.12
C PRO A 540 -12.96 -13.16 18.64
N ALA A 541 -11.80 -13.48 18.06
CA ALA A 541 -10.50 -12.98 18.53
C ALA A 541 -10.49 -11.45 18.76
N VAL A 542 -10.52 -11.06 20.04
CA VAL A 542 -10.60 -9.66 20.49
C VAL A 542 -9.29 -8.95 20.19
N LYS A 543 -9.35 -7.77 19.59
CA LYS A 543 -8.19 -6.93 19.27
C LYS A 543 -8.01 -5.76 20.21
N TYR A 544 -9.13 -5.15 20.62
CA TYR A 544 -9.15 -3.99 21.48
C TYR A 544 -10.25 -4.13 22.51
N VAL A 545 -9.98 -3.63 23.70
CA VAL A 545 -10.91 -3.60 24.83
C VAL A 545 -11.07 -2.16 25.27
N VAL A 546 -12.32 -1.71 25.42
CA VAL A 546 -12.64 -0.34 25.84
C VAL A 546 -13.68 -0.42 26.95
N TRP A 547 -13.31 0.04 28.15
CA TRP A 547 -14.21 0.10 29.30
C TRP A 547 -15.02 1.39 29.27
N SER A 548 -16.26 1.33 29.76
CA SER A 548 -17.08 2.52 30.04
C SER A 548 -16.44 3.39 31.15
N PRO A 549 -16.73 4.69 31.21
CA PRO A 549 -16.13 5.58 32.20
C PRO A 549 -16.30 5.14 33.67
N ASP A 550 -17.42 4.47 33.96
CA ASP A 550 -17.73 3.92 35.31
C ASP A 550 -17.25 2.45 35.48
N ASN A 551 -16.65 1.85 34.49
CA ASN A 551 -16.26 0.43 34.43
C ASN A 551 -17.43 -0.56 34.63
N SER A 552 -18.67 -0.16 34.36
CA SER A 552 -19.83 -1.05 34.40
C SER A 552 -19.93 -1.95 33.20
N HIS A 553 -19.53 -1.45 32.01
CA HIS A 553 -19.60 -2.14 30.73
C HIS A 553 -18.24 -2.17 30.04
N VAL A 554 -18.07 -3.18 29.21
CA VAL A 554 -16.87 -3.34 28.37
C VAL A 554 -17.27 -3.63 26.94
N ALA A 555 -16.63 -2.93 26.00
CA ALA A 555 -16.72 -3.21 24.58
C ALA A 555 -15.50 -4.00 24.12
N LEU A 556 -15.74 -5.18 23.60
CA LEU A 556 -14.76 -6.12 23.07
C LEU A 556 -14.79 -6.06 21.55
N LEU A 557 -13.76 -5.46 20.95
CA LEU A 557 -13.67 -5.24 19.51
C LEU A 557 -12.86 -6.35 18.84
N SER A 558 -13.50 -7.09 17.96
CA SER A 558 -12.85 -8.06 17.07
C SER A 558 -12.62 -7.46 15.68
N LYS A 559 -12.25 -8.27 14.71
CA LYS A 559 -12.09 -7.83 13.32
C LYS A 559 -13.40 -7.36 12.69
N HIS A 560 -14.50 -8.07 13.00
CA HIS A 560 -15.82 -7.89 12.40
C HIS A 560 -16.95 -7.90 13.42
N GLY A 561 -16.68 -7.78 14.70
CA GLY A 561 -17.70 -7.81 15.74
C GLY A 561 -17.39 -6.85 16.88
N VAL A 562 -18.45 -6.26 17.41
CA VAL A 562 -18.48 -5.52 18.68
C VAL A 562 -19.31 -6.36 19.64
N VAL A 563 -18.72 -6.78 20.73
CA VAL A 563 -19.42 -7.46 21.83
C VAL A 563 -19.44 -6.52 23.02
N ILE A 564 -20.61 -6.22 23.54
CA ILE A 564 -20.76 -5.48 24.78
C ILE A 564 -21.10 -6.45 25.89
N ALA A 565 -20.35 -6.39 26.98
CA ALA A 565 -20.53 -7.21 28.16
C ALA A 565 -20.51 -6.34 29.41
N ASN A 566 -21.07 -6.87 30.49
CA ASN A 566 -21.01 -6.25 31.80
C ASN A 566 -19.67 -6.56 32.51
N LYS A 567 -19.47 -5.99 33.71
CA LYS A 567 -18.27 -6.19 34.51
C LYS A 567 -17.98 -7.65 34.88
N LYS A 568 -18.99 -8.53 34.86
CA LYS A 568 -18.85 -9.98 35.10
C LYS A 568 -18.54 -10.77 33.85
N LEU A 569 -18.36 -10.12 32.68
CA LEU A 569 -18.25 -10.71 31.35
C LEU A 569 -19.51 -11.46 30.88
N GLU A 570 -20.68 -11.08 31.35
CA GLU A 570 -21.93 -11.56 30.77
C GLU A 570 -22.22 -10.72 29.51
N GLN A 571 -22.41 -11.39 28.39
CA GLN A 571 -22.69 -10.73 27.10
C GLN A 571 -24.08 -10.08 27.14
N LEU A 572 -24.14 -8.78 26.85
CA LEU A 572 -25.36 -8.02 26.72
C LEU A 572 -25.85 -8.01 25.26
N CYS A 573 -24.94 -7.68 24.34
CA CYS A 573 -25.25 -7.68 22.91
C CYS A 573 -24.02 -8.02 22.07
N MET A 574 -24.25 -8.35 20.81
CA MET A 574 -23.22 -8.55 19.80
C MET A 574 -23.68 -7.94 18.48
N VAL A 575 -22.88 -7.06 17.90
CA VAL A 575 -23.10 -6.47 16.59
C VAL A 575 -22.06 -7.03 15.63
N HIS A 576 -22.52 -7.58 14.51
CA HIS A 576 -21.64 -8.09 13.46
C HIS A 576 -21.49 -7.06 12.34
N GLU A 577 -20.24 -6.84 11.90
CA GLU A 577 -19.89 -5.91 10.85
C GLU A 577 -19.26 -6.61 9.66
N THR A 578 -19.72 -6.27 8.47
CA THR A 578 -19.08 -6.73 7.22
C THR A 578 -17.73 -6.06 7.00
N ILE A 579 -17.60 -4.80 7.43
CA ILE A 579 -16.40 -3.97 7.29
C ILE A 579 -15.56 -4.04 8.58
N ARG A 580 -14.24 -4.03 8.42
CA ARG A 580 -13.31 -4.12 9.58
C ARG A 580 -13.48 -2.95 10.55
N ILE A 581 -13.64 -3.28 11.82
CA ILE A 581 -13.67 -2.33 12.93
C ILE A 581 -12.24 -1.84 13.23
N LYS A 582 -12.11 -0.55 13.50
CA LYS A 582 -10.81 0.13 13.71
C LYS A 582 -10.57 0.56 15.14
N SER A 583 -11.56 1.17 15.74
CA SER A 583 -11.46 1.77 17.10
C SER A 583 -12.84 2.05 17.65
N GLY A 584 -12.91 2.44 18.90
CA GLY A 584 -14.15 2.91 19.52
C GLY A 584 -13.89 3.56 20.85
N ALA A 585 -14.88 4.31 21.34
CA ALA A 585 -14.91 4.93 22.64
C ALA A 585 -16.37 5.04 23.12
N TRP A 586 -16.57 5.09 24.43
CA TRP A 586 -17.88 5.28 25.03
C TRP A 586 -18.26 6.77 25.06
N ASP A 587 -19.51 7.07 24.77
CA ASP A 587 -20.16 8.34 25.10
C ASP A 587 -21.09 8.10 26.29
N GLY A 588 -20.63 8.47 27.50
CA GLY A 588 -21.25 8.02 28.72
C GLY A 588 -21.14 6.50 28.94
N ASN A 589 -22.15 5.91 29.57
CA ASN A 589 -22.12 4.49 29.95
C ASN A 589 -23.00 3.59 29.08
N GLU A 590 -23.80 4.16 28.20
CA GLU A 590 -24.83 3.43 27.45
C GLU A 590 -24.57 3.38 25.93
N VAL A 591 -23.86 4.37 25.40
CA VAL A 591 -23.61 4.49 23.97
C VAL A 591 -22.15 4.20 23.65
N PHE A 592 -21.90 3.19 22.86
CA PHE A 592 -20.58 2.89 22.33
C PHE A 592 -20.46 3.36 20.88
N VAL A 593 -19.57 4.30 20.60
CA VAL A 593 -19.29 4.82 19.27
C VAL A 593 -18.03 4.17 18.73
N TYR A 594 -18.11 3.61 17.53
CA TYR A 594 -16.96 2.92 16.91
C TYR A 594 -16.77 3.30 15.44
N SER A 595 -15.54 3.17 14.97
CA SER A 595 -15.19 3.42 13.57
C SER A 595 -14.91 2.11 12.84
N THR A 596 -15.40 2.06 11.62
CA THR A 596 -15.04 1.06 10.61
C THR A 596 -14.07 1.70 9.59
N LEU A 597 -13.82 1.05 8.46
CA LEU A 597 -13.05 1.67 7.37
C LEU A 597 -13.76 2.86 6.72
N ASN A 598 -15.10 2.84 6.71
CA ASN A 598 -15.91 3.76 5.92
C ASN A 598 -16.91 4.57 6.75
N HIS A 599 -17.16 4.19 8.02
CA HIS A 599 -18.23 4.82 8.81
C HIS A 599 -17.81 5.02 10.26
N ILE A 600 -18.38 6.04 10.88
CA ILE A 600 -18.58 6.12 12.33
C ILE A 600 -19.98 5.60 12.61
N LYS A 601 -20.10 4.68 13.56
CA LYS A 601 -21.33 4.01 13.96
C LYS A 601 -21.49 4.04 15.46
N TYR A 602 -22.71 3.84 15.94
CA TYR A 602 -22.99 3.65 17.34
C TYR A 602 -23.56 2.25 17.60
N CYS A 603 -23.44 1.83 18.84
CA CYS A 603 -24.06 0.62 19.36
C CYS A 603 -24.52 0.92 20.80
N LEU A 604 -25.78 0.61 21.08
CA LEU A 604 -26.36 0.69 22.41
C LEU A 604 -26.15 -0.64 23.15
N ILE A 605 -26.27 -0.61 24.47
CA ILE A 605 -26.17 -1.83 25.31
C ILE A 605 -27.26 -2.87 24.99
N ASN A 606 -28.39 -2.45 24.44
CA ASN A 606 -29.48 -3.34 24.01
C ASN A 606 -29.26 -3.97 22.63
N GLY A 607 -28.17 -3.60 21.93
CA GLY A 607 -27.81 -4.14 20.61
C GLY A 607 -28.28 -3.28 19.42
N ASP A 608 -29.00 -2.20 19.65
CA ASP A 608 -29.34 -1.24 18.62
C ASP A 608 -28.08 -0.58 18.06
N SER A 609 -27.99 -0.46 16.76
CA SER A 609 -26.82 0.10 16.11
C SER A 609 -27.16 0.84 14.83
N GLY A 610 -26.43 1.90 14.52
CA GLY A 610 -26.66 2.71 13.33
C GLY A 610 -25.41 3.42 12.84
N ILE A 611 -25.54 4.05 11.67
CA ILE A 611 -24.49 4.84 11.04
C ILE A 611 -24.68 6.30 11.45
N ILE A 612 -23.64 6.88 12.06
CA ILE A 612 -23.61 8.30 12.40
C ILE A 612 -23.07 9.11 11.22
N ARG A 613 -21.97 8.66 10.61
CA ARG A 613 -21.30 9.39 9.53
C ARG A 613 -20.51 8.47 8.59
N THR A 614 -20.52 8.79 7.31
CA THR A 614 -19.64 8.17 6.31
C THR A 614 -18.29 8.87 6.29
N LEU A 615 -17.23 8.10 6.12
CA LEU A 615 -15.83 8.55 6.14
C LEU A 615 -15.16 8.31 4.79
N ASP A 616 -14.44 9.31 4.31
CA ASP A 616 -13.58 9.18 3.12
C ASP A 616 -12.28 8.43 3.45
N VAL A 617 -11.75 8.67 4.65
CA VAL A 617 -10.52 8.04 5.16
C VAL A 617 -10.74 7.41 6.52
N PRO A 618 -10.09 6.28 6.84
CA PRO A 618 -10.23 5.66 8.15
C PRO A 618 -9.68 6.54 9.26
N VAL A 619 -10.43 6.62 10.36
CA VAL A 619 -10.03 7.33 11.58
C VAL A 619 -10.02 6.40 12.78
N TYR A 620 -9.25 6.76 13.80
CA TYR A 620 -9.12 6.03 15.05
C TYR A 620 -9.68 6.90 16.19
N ILE A 621 -10.85 6.54 16.70
CA ILE A 621 -11.55 7.29 17.75
C ILE A 621 -10.73 7.20 19.02
N SER A 622 -10.44 8.34 19.61
CA SER A 622 -9.74 8.47 20.89
C SER A 622 -10.67 8.87 22.04
N ARG A 623 -11.69 9.68 21.78
CA ARG A 623 -12.69 10.12 22.76
C ARG A 623 -13.98 10.53 22.08
N VAL A 624 -15.09 10.26 22.76
CA VAL A 624 -16.43 10.78 22.42
C VAL A 624 -16.95 11.54 23.63
N SER A 625 -17.51 12.69 23.43
CA SER A 625 -18.08 13.51 24.53
C SER A 625 -19.01 14.56 23.98
N GLY A 626 -20.30 14.54 24.35
CA GLY A 626 -21.28 15.57 24.05
C GLY A 626 -21.41 15.88 22.55
N GLY A 627 -21.64 14.89 21.72
CA GLY A 627 -21.76 15.07 20.28
C GLY A 627 -20.44 15.41 19.53
N THR A 628 -19.31 15.33 20.23
CA THR A 628 -17.99 15.56 19.62
C THR A 628 -17.17 14.28 19.64
N VAL A 629 -16.68 13.87 18.46
CA VAL A 629 -15.77 12.73 18.28
C VAL A 629 -14.37 13.25 18.01
N HIS A 630 -13.43 12.93 18.89
CA HIS A 630 -12.01 13.17 18.67
C HIS A 630 -11.37 11.89 18.13
N CYS A 631 -10.58 12.02 17.08
CA CYS A 631 -9.93 10.87 16.45
C CYS A 631 -8.56 11.23 15.89
N LEU A 632 -7.75 10.21 15.72
CA LEU A 632 -6.46 10.28 15.03
C LEU A 632 -6.63 9.78 13.60
N ASP A 633 -5.98 10.43 12.64
CA ASP A 633 -5.83 9.89 11.30
C ASP A 633 -4.59 8.97 11.20
N ARG A 634 -4.32 8.44 10.00
CA ARG A 634 -3.18 7.56 9.75
C ARG A 634 -1.83 8.24 9.98
N GLU A 635 -1.79 9.56 9.84
CA GLU A 635 -0.57 10.37 9.98
C GLU A 635 -0.34 10.82 11.43
N GLY A 636 -1.22 10.39 12.35
CA GLY A 636 -1.18 10.80 13.76
C GLY A 636 -1.59 12.25 13.96
N LYS A 637 -2.44 12.83 13.09
CA LYS A 637 -3.04 14.14 13.29
C LYS A 637 -4.38 13.99 13.99
N VAL A 638 -4.60 14.76 15.04
CA VAL A 638 -5.88 14.79 15.75
C VAL A 638 -6.90 15.58 14.94
N ARG A 639 -8.08 14.99 14.77
CA ARG A 639 -9.25 15.60 14.12
C ARG A 639 -10.41 15.65 15.09
N LYS A 640 -11.17 16.74 15.02
CA LYS A 640 -12.42 16.93 15.76
C LYS A 640 -13.57 16.86 14.77
N MET A 641 -14.54 16.02 15.04
CA MET A 641 -15.77 15.90 14.27
C MET A 641 -16.95 16.16 15.19
N VAL A 642 -17.84 17.04 14.77
CA VAL A 642 -19.12 17.27 15.45
C VAL A 642 -20.12 16.28 14.86
N VAL A 643 -20.80 15.58 15.72
CA VAL A 643 -21.83 14.59 15.38
C VAL A 643 -23.11 15.05 16.03
N ASP A 644 -24.16 15.18 15.23
CA ASP A 644 -25.47 15.50 15.76
C ASP A 644 -26.06 14.24 16.41
N VAL A 645 -26.33 14.32 17.69
CA VAL A 645 -26.82 13.21 18.53
C VAL A 645 -28.26 13.44 18.95
N THR A 646 -28.92 14.43 18.36
CA THR A 646 -30.25 14.93 18.80
C THR A 646 -31.43 14.26 18.10
N GLU A 647 -31.27 13.06 17.49
CA GLU A 647 -32.40 12.23 17.04
C GLU A 647 -32.31 10.81 17.57
#